data_a861fae3c01f371eac7eda9ecdd6bedc
#
_entry.id   a861fae3c01f371eac7eda9ecdd6bedc
#
_cell.length_a   1.000
_cell.length_b   1.000
_cell.length_c   1.000
_cell.angle_alpha   90.00
_cell.angle_beta   90.00
_cell.angle_gamma   90.00
#
_symmetry.space_group_name_H-M   'P 1'
#
loop_
_entity.id
_entity.type
_entity.pdbx_description
1 polymer ?
#
loop_
_entity_poly.entity_id
_entity_poly.type
_entity_poly.pdbx_seq_one_letter_code
_entity_poly.pdbx_strand_id
1 'polypeptide(L)'
;MRRSLLLMNDWLFKYKDNDFIKVDLPHTWNNIDGQDGGNDYYRGKCIYQKKFLKPDYSDDEEVYLQFDGVNSSCVVYLNNKKIATHDGGYSTFRVRITDDILEHNILILEVDNKVNDRVYPQRADFTFYGGIYRNVSLLIVNKKHFELDYYGGLGVKYYTKINKDEAYIYTEAFANSDNIVVELKDKNKNVIAIVNGKKATINVKNPILWDGVNNPYLYTLTFKIVENEVLIDEITINCGIREFYVDSTKGFFLNGKSYPLHGVSRHQDFKKLGNAIDEKIMLNDMKLIKEVGANTIRLAHYQHNQYFYDLCDRYGMIVWAEIPYISEHLVNGNENTISQMKELIIQNYNHPSICMWGISNEITIKDNHRKDMINNHKKLNNLCKELDPNRLTTIANYAMCTMNHPVTKITDLVGWNLYLGWYVPGFILNDLWIRFYHLINKKRPLSFSEYGAEGMPNLHSKHPRRGDHTEEYQAKYHEYMLKCFKKYPFMWGTYVWNMFDFAADARNQGGEPGMNHKGLVTFDREIKKDSFYLYKAYWSNDPFIHICGKRYSNREGKSMIIKVYTNLKNVDLYLNDKLIKTLNGEKILKCRIKMSEVNKIKVVNNDVSDNAIFYKVKEKDKNYILSKNKSQNWV
;
A
#
# COMPACT_ATOMS: atom_id res chain seq x y z
N MET A 1 -3.94 -30.98 14.98
CA MET A 1 -4.18 -29.94 13.93
C MET A 1 -3.72 -28.58 14.42
N ARG A 2 -3.21 -27.74 13.53
CA ARG A 2 -2.75 -26.37 13.82
C ARG A 2 -3.82 -25.54 14.51
N ARG A 3 -3.47 -24.87 15.61
CA ARG A 3 -4.34 -23.98 16.40
C ARG A 3 -3.63 -22.66 16.63
N SER A 4 -4.37 -21.56 16.64
CA SER A 4 -3.83 -20.23 16.95
C SER A 4 -4.63 -19.60 18.08
N LEU A 5 -3.93 -19.11 19.11
CA LEU A 5 -4.50 -18.43 20.26
C LEU A 5 -3.99 -16.99 20.28
N LEU A 6 -4.87 -16.01 20.10
CA LEU A 6 -4.52 -14.60 20.07
C LEU A 6 -4.18 -14.09 21.49
N LEU A 7 -3.07 -13.35 21.58
CA LEU A 7 -2.63 -12.65 22.78
C LEU A 7 -2.76 -11.14 22.58
N MET A 8 -3.99 -10.63 22.46
CA MET A 8 -4.22 -9.23 22.05
C MET A 8 -4.52 -8.30 23.23
N ASN A 9 -5.15 -8.79 24.29
CA ASN A 9 -5.66 -7.96 25.38
C ASN A 9 -4.74 -7.98 26.62
N ASP A 10 -4.96 -7.06 27.56
CA ASP A 10 -4.32 -7.02 28.87
C ASP A 10 -2.78 -7.06 28.86
N TRP A 11 -2.16 -6.32 27.95
CA TRP A 11 -0.73 -6.07 27.99
C TRP A 11 -0.41 -4.97 28.98
N LEU A 12 0.75 -5.05 29.64
CA LEU A 12 1.34 -3.96 30.39
C LEU A 12 2.37 -3.27 29.50
N PHE A 13 2.25 -1.97 29.36
CA PHE A 13 3.13 -1.13 28.54
C PHE A 13 3.85 -0.12 29.42
N LYS A 14 5.17 -0.01 29.27
CA LYS A 14 5.99 0.97 29.95
C LYS A 14 6.65 1.91 28.94
N TYR A 15 6.29 3.19 29.05
CA TYR A 15 6.84 4.27 28.25
C TYR A 15 7.97 4.96 29.03
N LYS A 16 9.20 4.87 28.51
CA LYS A 16 10.41 5.40 29.22
C LYS A 16 10.50 4.85 30.63
N ASP A 17 10.65 5.76 31.61
CA ASP A 17 10.76 5.42 33.05
C ASP A 17 9.41 5.49 33.79
N ASN A 18 8.29 5.68 33.08
CA ASN A 18 6.96 5.75 33.65
C ASN A 18 6.54 4.40 34.24
N ASP A 19 5.48 4.40 35.05
CA ASP A 19 4.84 3.17 35.51
C ASP A 19 4.18 2.41 34.35
N PHE A 20 3.96 1.12 34.56
CA PHE A 20 3.23 0.30 33.62
C PHE A 20 1.75 0.70 33.56
N ILE A 21 1.23 0.84 32.33
CA ILE A 21 -0.19 1.03 32.05
C ILE A 21 -0.73 -0.18 31.27
N LYS A 22 -2.03 -0.44 31.37
CA LYS A 22 -2.70 -1.46 30.56
C LYS A 22 -2.95 -0.95 29.16
N VAL A 23 -2.67 -1.80 28.16
CA VAL A 23 -2.97 -1.55 26.74
C VAL A 23 -3.43 -2.85 26.08
N ASP A 24 -4.21 -2.71 25.03
CA ASP A 24 -4.55 -3.80 24.12
C ASP A 24 -3.80 -3.64 22.81
N LEU A 25 -3.55 -4.73 22.11
CA LEU A 25 -2.96 -4.72 20.77
C LEU A 25 -4.06 -4.68 19.68
N PRO A 26 -3.79 -4.09 18.54
CA PRO A 26 -2.55 -3.43 18.10
C PRO A 26 -2.31 -2.11 18.82
N HIS A 27 -1.04 -1.81 19.13
CA HIS A 27 -0.67 -0.61 19.89
C HIS A 27 0.59 0.06 19.33
N THR A 28 0.56 1.39 19.25
CA THR A 28 1.74 2.24 19.02
C THR A 28 1.76 3.37 20.04
N TRP A 29 2.94 3.72 20.55
CA TRP A 29 3.07 4.87 21.45
C TRP A 29 3.15 6.21 20.71
N ASN A 30 3.28 6.18 19.38
CA ASN A 30 3.36 7.38 18.55
C ASN A 30 2.05 7.75 17.87
N ASN A 31 0.92 7.29 18.36
CA ASN A 31 -0.38 7.53 17.74
C ASN A 31 -0.84 9.01 17.81
N ILE A 32 -0.25 9.82 18.68
CA ILE A 32 -0.52 11.27 18.81
C ILE A 32 0.73 12.07 18.43
N ASP A 33 1.82 11.92 19.17
CA ASP A 33 3.06 12.67 18.97
C ASP A 33 3.72 12.46 17.60
N GLY A 34 3.40 11.38 16.90
CA GLY A 34 3.87 11.11 15.55
C GLY A 34 2.98 11.71 14.44
N GLN A 35 1.97 12.51 14.78
CA GLN A 35 0.98 13.08 13.87
C GLN A 35 0.73 14.58 14.05
N ASP A 36 1.35 15.24 15.03
CA ASP A 36 1.10 16.63 15.41
C ASP A 36 2.17 17.61 14.92
N GLY A 37 3.24 17.10 14.32
CA GLY A 37 4.35 17.87 13.78
C GLY A 37 5.38 18.20 14.84
N GLY A 38 6.47 18.83 14.39
CA GLY A 38 7.56 19.21 15.29
C GLY A 38 8.83 18.39 15.07
N ASN A 39 8.72 17.19 14.49
CA ASN A 39 9.82 16.24 14.33
C ASN A 39 10.42 15.83 15.69
N ASP A 40 9.59 15.73 16.71
CA ASP A 40 9.97 15.51 18.10
C ASP A 40 9.32 14.29 18.74
N TYR A 41 8.55 13.49 17.97
CA TYR A 41 7.95 12.26 18.46
C TYR A 41 9.01 11.31 19.05
N TYR A 42 8.62 10.60 20.11
CA TYR A 42 9.56 9.76 20.82
C TYR A 42 10.03 8.57 19.97
N ARG A 43 11.33 8.53 19.70
CA ARG A 43 12.05 7.40 19.11
C ARG A 43 13.02 6.83 20.17
N GLY A 44 12.71 5.65 20.66
CA GLY A 44 13.49 5.00 21.71
C GLY A 44 12.88 3.69 22.16
N LYS A 45 13.41 3.16 23.27
CA LYS A 45 13.01 1.87 23.82
C LYS A 45 11.78 2.00 24.71
N CYS A 46 10.78 1.12 24.50
CA CYS A 46 9.63 0.88 25.35
C CYS A 46 9.51 -0.61 25.68
N ILE A 47 8.80 -0.93 26.76
CA ILE A 47 8.66 -2.30 27.25
C ILE A 47 7.19 -2.73 27.20
N TYR A 48 6.93 -3.89 26.64
CA TYR A 48 5.65 -4.57 26.71
C TYR A 48 5.81 -5.84 27.54
N GLN A 49 4.82 -6.12 28.40
CA GLN A 49 4.78 -7.34 29.19
C GLN A 49 3.40 -8.00 29.10
N LYS A 50 3.38 -9.30 28.92
CA LYS A 50 2.16 -10.11 28.91
C LYS A 50 2.33 -11.31 29.84
N LYS A 51 1.33 -11.56 30.70
CA LYS A 51 1.20 -12.81 31.47
C LYS A 51 0.22 -13.71 30.76
N PHE A 52 0.57 -14.99 30.60
CA PHE A 52 -0.32 -15.99 30.03
C PHE A 52 -0.07 -17.39 30.66
N LEU A 53 -1.10 -18.22 30.63
CA LEU A 53 -1.02 -19.61 31.08
C LEU A 53 -0.50 -20.50 29.95
N LYS A 54 0.14 -21.60 30.33
CA LYS A 54 0.48 -22.65 29.39
C LYS A 54 -0.77 -23.05 28.60
N PRO A 55 -0.75 -23.02 27.24
CA PRO A 55 -1.86 -23.56 26.46
C PRO A 55 -1.92 -25.08 26.61
N ASP A 56 -3.07 -25.65 26.36
CA ASP A 56 -3.23 -27.11 26.28
C ASP A 56 -2.59 -27.63 25.00
N TYR A 57 -1.60 -28.50 25.10
CA TYR A 57 -0.95 -29.20 24.00
C TYR A 57 -0.35 -30.55 24.48
N SER A 58 -0.31 -31.51 23.53
CA SER A 58 0.23 -32.84 23.77
C SER A 58 1.74 -32.92 23.54
N ASP A 59 2.34 -34.02 23.95
CA ASP A 59 3.78 -34.30 23.72
C ASP A 59 4.16 -34.38 22.23
N ASP A 60 3.19 -34.61 21.34
CA ASP A 60 3.37 -34.61 19.89
C ASP A 60 3.21 -33.22 19.25
N GLU A 61 2.99 -32.20 20.05
CA GLU A 61 2.80 -30.81 19.57
C GLU A 61 3.95 -29.90 19.99
N GLU A 62 4.10 -28.81 19.27
CA GLU A 62 5.04 -27.72 19.52
C GLU A 62 4.31 -26.41 19.59
N VAL A 63 4.85 -25.47 20.39
CA VAL A 63 4.28 -24.14 20.59
C VAL A 63 5.26 -23.08 20.08
N TYR A 64 4.74 -22.18 19.26
CA TYR A 64 5.45 -21.01 18.74
C TYR A 64 4.78 -19.73 19.22
N LEU A 65 5.57 -18.73 19.53
CA LEU A 65 5.13 -17.33 19.56
C LEU A 65 5.23 -16.78 18.14
N GLN A 66 4.16 -16.15 17.65
CA GLN A 66 4.13 -15.43 16.39
C GLN A 66 3.84 -13.96 16.62
N PHE A 67 4.62 -13.09 15.97
CA PHE A 67 4.48 -11.65 15.95
C PHE A 67 4.30 -11.21 14.50
N ASP A 68 3.18 -10.57 14.16
CA ASP A 68 2.89 -10.16 12.78
C ASP A 68 3.50 -8.81 12.41
N GLY A 69 4.02 -8.06 13.39
CA GLY A 69 4.73 -6.80 13.18
C GLY A 69 5.05 -6.07 14.48
N VAL A 70 6.35 -5.84 14.72
CA VAL A 70 6.89 -5.11 15.88
C VAL A 70 7.93 -4.11 15.39
N ASN A 71 7.65 -2.83 15.44
CA ASN A 71 8.51 -1.80 14.85
C ASN A 71 9.38 -1.09 15.88
N SER A 72 10.69 -0.96 15.59
CA SER A 72 11.45 -1.41 14.42
C SER A 72 12.40 -2.56 14.74
N SER A 73 12.91 -2.61 15.95
CA SER A 73 13.76 -3.67 16.52
C SER A 73 13.14 -4.19 17.79
N CYS A 74 13.26 -5.47 18.08
CA CYS A 74 12.82 -6.00 19.37
C CYS A 74 13.72 -7.10 19.91
N VAL A 75 13.72 -7.21 21.25
CA VAL A 75 14.28 -8.34 21.98
C VAL A 75 13.15 -8.99 22.75
N VAL A 76 13.00 -10.30 22.58
CA VAL A 76 11.93 -11.09 23.20
C VAL A 76 12.49 -11.93 24.33
N TYR A 77 11.87 -11.83 25.51
CA TYR A 77 12.18 -12.64 26.67
C TYR A 77 10.96 -13.42 27.11
N LEU A 78 11.14 -14.71 27.41
CA LEU A 78 10.14 -15.57 28.04
C LEU A 78 10.71 -16.06 29.37
N ASN A 79 10.01 -15.81 30.48
CA ASN A 79 10.40 -16.25 31.81
C ASN A 79 11.87 -15.84 32.17
N ASN A 80 12.24 -14.59 31.87
CA ASN A 80 13.56 -13.98 32.04
C ASN A 80 14.66 -14.54 31.08
N LYS A 81 14.36 -15.52 30.24
CA LYS A 81 15.27 -16.02 29.20
C LYS A 81 15.10 -15.22 27.92
N LYS A 82 16.18 -14.70 27.35
CA LYS A 82 16.16 -14.13 26.01
C LYS A 82 15.96 -15.26 24.99
N ILE A 83 14.89 -15.18 24.19
CA ILE A 83 14.53 -16.23 23.24
C ILE A 83 14.66 -15.78 21.79
N ALA A 84 14.57 -14.47 21.48
CA ALA A 84 14.71 -13.96 20.13
C ALA A 84 15.14 -12.50 20.07
N THR A 85 15.62 -12.09 18.88
CA THR A 85 15.74 -10.72 18.42
C THR A 85 15.23 -10.62 17.00
N HIS A 86 14.62 -9.49 16.65
CA HIS A 86 14.18 -9.23 15.29
C HIS A 86 14.42 -7.77 14.91
N ASP A 87 14.98 -7.54 13.72
CA ASP A 87 15.26 -6.23 13.12
C ASP A 87 14.49 -6.07 11.82
N GLY A 88 13.53 -5.15 11.81
CA GLY A 88 12.60 -4.92 10.71
C GLY A 88 11.16 -4.95 11.20
N GLY A 89 10.46 -3.82 11.09
CA GLY A 89 9.19 -3.64 11.79
C GLY A 89 7.95 -4.16 11.07
N TYR A 90 8.08 -4.71 9.86
CA TYR A 90 6.92 -4.83 8.97
C TYR A 90 6.56 -6.27 8.58
N SER A 91 7.30 -7.24 9.05
CA SER A 91 7.16 -8.65 8.70
C SER A 91 6.81 -9.52 9.91
N THR A 92 6.27 -10.70 9.63
CA THR A 92 6.00 -11.74 10.62
C THR A 92 7.30 -12.45 11.02
N PHE A 93 7.49 -12.67 12.30
CA PHE A 93 8.51 -13.61 12.80
C PHE A 93 7.96 -14.54 13.86
N ARG A 94 8.59 -15.69 14.01
CA ARG A 94 8.18 -16.74 14.95
C ARG A 94 9.33 -17.18 15.81
N VAL A 95 9.00 -17.70 17.00
CA VAL A 95 9.95 -18.26 17.93
C VAL A 95 9.35 -19.50 18.54
N ARG A 96 10.02 -20.66 18.40
CA ARG A 96 9.63 -21.88 19.08
C ARG A 96 9.89 -21.74 20.59
N ILE A 97 8.89 -22.02 21.40
CA ILE A 97 8.94 -21.87 22.87
C ILE A 97 8.59 -23.14 23.63
N THR A 98 8.41 -24.26 22.96
CA THR A 98 7.96 -25.54 23.56
C THR A 98 8.75 -25.94 24.81
N ASP A 99 10.08 -25.74 24.77
CA ASP A 99 10.98 -26.15 25.87
C ASP A 99 11.13 -25.07 26.96
N ASP A 100 10.62 -23.84 26.71
CA ASP A 100 10.78 -22.67 27.59
C ASP A 100 9.47 -22.27 28.28
N ILE A 101 8.34 -22.89 27.91
CA ILE A 101 7.03 -22.56 28.44
C ILE A 101 6.76 -23.25 29.77
N LEU A 102 6.30 -22.48 30.76
CA LEU A 102 5.95 -22.91 32.10
C LEU A 102 4.42 -22.87 32.28
N GLU A 103 3.89 -23.34 33.42
CA GLU A 103 2.46 -23.22 33.75
C GLU A 103 1.99 -21.76 33.77
N HIS A 104 2.80 -20.87 34.35
CA HIS A 104 2.59 -19.42 34.34
C HIS A 104 3.76 -18.75 33.65
N ASN A 105 3.47 -17.96 32.61
CA ASN A 105 4.49 -17.34 31.77
C ASN A 105 4.46 -15.84 31.85
N ILE A 106 5.65 -15.24 31.77
CA ILE A 106 5.85 -13.81 31.61
C ILE A 106 6.63 -13.58 30.31
N LEU A 107 5.95 -13.00 29.31
CA LEU A 107 6.52 -12.57 28.06
C LEU A 107 6.87 -11.08 28.16
N ILE A 108 8.11 -10.71 27.86
CA ILE A 108 8.58 -9.33 27.84
C ILE A 108 9.16 -9.04 26.46
N LEU A 109 8.74 -7.92 25.84
CA LEU A 109 9.36 -7.37 24.65
C LEU A 109 9.96 -6.01 24.95
N GLU A 110 11.26 -5.86 24.72
CA GLU A 110 11.89 -4.57 24.55
C GLU A 110 11.76 -4.16 23.10
N VAL A 111 10.99 -3.12 22.81
CA VAL A 111 10.74 -2.61 21.45
C VAL A 111 11.41 -1.25 21.30
N ASP A 112 12.19 -1.06 20.25
CA ASP A 112 13.00 0.13 20.03
C ASP A 112 12.88 0.64 18.60
N ASN A 113 12.43 1.90 18.43
CA ASN A 113 12.39 2.60 17.13
C ASN A 113 13.44 3.73 17.06
N LYS A 114 14.48 3.68 17.91
CA LYS A 114 15.57 4.66 17.94
C LYS A 114 16.30 4.73 16.60
N VAL A 115 16.76 5.93 16.26
CA VAL A 115 17.65 6.13 15.10
C VAL A 115 18.91 5.29 15.24
N ASN A 116 19.24 4.55 14.20
CA ASN A 116 20.42 3.72 14.11
C ASN A 116 20.93 3.63 12.65
N ASP A 117 22.05 2.98 12.41
CA ASP A 117 22.69 2.87 11.11
C ASP A 117 22.55 1.50 10.45
N ARG A 118 21.72 0.60 10.99
CA ARG A 118 21.63 -0.81 10.56
C ARG A 118 20.23 -1.31 10.20
N VAL A 119 19.16 -0.63 10.64
CA VAL A 119 17.77 -1.08 10.40
C VAL A 119 17.00 -0.03 9.63
N TYR A 120 16.40 -0.41 8.54
CA TYR A 120 15.54 0.46 7.72
C TYR A 120 14.08 0.45 8.17
N PRO A 121 13.36 1.59 8.00
CA PRO A 121 13.81 2.89 7.49
C PRO A 121 14.37 3.78 8.61
N GLN A 122 15.22 4.76 8.27
CA GLN A 122 15.73 5.74 9.24
C GLN A 122 15.32 7.17 8.90
N ARG A 123 15.13 7.48 7.62
CA ARG A 123 14.75 8.79 7.13
C ARG A 123 13.80 8.66 5.95
N ALA A 124 12.65 9.29 6.03
CA ALA A 124 11.66 9.37 4.95
C ALA A 124 10.54 10.36 5.29
N ASP A 125 9.67 10.69 4.30
CA ASP A 125 8.52 11.57 4.47
C ASP A 125 7.31 10.82 5.05
N PHE A 126 7.49 10.12 6.18
CA PHE A 126 6.42 9.51 6.97
C PHE A 126 6.89 9.19 8.40
N THR A 127 5.96 9.05 9.34
CA THR A 127 6.26 8.76 10.73
C THR A 127 6.64 7.29 10.95
N PHE A 128 7.71 7.04 11.71
CA PHE A 128 8.18 5.69 12.07
C PHE A 128 7.59 5.25 13.40
N TYR A 129 6.34 4.83 13.38
CA TYR A 129 5.59 4.42 14.57
C TYR A 129 6.23 3.23 15.27
N GLY A 130 6.56 3.38 16.56
CA GLY A 130 7.06 2.28 17.38
C GLY A 130 5.93 1.51 18.07
N GLY A 131 6.10 0.20 18.27
CA GLY A 131 5.14 -0.61 19.01
C GLY A 131 4.90 -2.01 18.46
N ILE A 132 4.02 -2.75 19.15
CA ILE A 132 3.46 -4.02 18.69
C ILE A 132 2.14 -3.68 17.99
N TYR A 133 2.21 -3.38 16.70
CA TYR A 133 1.11 -2.78 15.97
C TYR A 133 0.33 -3.75 15.08
N ARG A 134 0.60 -5.05 15.21
CA ARG A 134 -0.12 -6.15 14.60
C ARG A 134 -0.36 -7.27 15.62
N ASN A 135 -0.93 -8.38 15.18
CA ASN A 135 -1.31 -9.46 16.08
C ASN A 135 -0.09 -10.14 16.71
N VAL A 136 -0.31 -10.63 17.94
CA VAL A 136 0.56 -11.58 18.63
C VAL A 136 -0.26 -12.83 18.94
N SER A 137 0.29 -14.02 18.69
CA SER A 137 -0.41 -15.27 18.93
C SER A 137 0.53 -16.39 19.39
N LEU A 138 -0.04 -17.37 20.08
CA LEU A 138 0.55 -18.69 20.24
C LEU A 138 0.04 -19.56 19.10
N LEU A 139 0.97 -20.17 18.37
CA LEU A 139 0.67 -21.13 17.32
C LEU A 139 1.07 -22.51 17.85
N ILE A 140 0.11 -23.43 17.91
CA ILE A 140 0.30 -24.80 18.35
C ILE A 140 0.17 -25.70 17.13
N VAL A 141 1.20 -26.50 16.88
CA VAL A 141 1.31 -27.39 15.71
C VAL A 141 1.78 -28.76 16.13
N ASN A 142 1.46 -29.78 15.38
CA ASN A 142 2.08 -31.12 15.58
C ASN A 142 3.59 -31.02 15.28
N LYS A 143 4.39 -31.90 15.87
CA LYS A 143 5.83 -32.00 15.55
C LYS A 143 6.08 -32.29 14.07
N LYS A 144 5.15 -32.95 13.37
CA LYS A 144 5.12 -33.04 11.92
C LYS A 144 4.26 -31.89 11.38
N HIS A 145 4.88 -30.84 10.88
CA HIS A 145 4.21 -29.64 10.39
C HIS A 145 4.89 -29.03 9.16
N PHE A 146 4.22 -28.11 8.48
CA PHE A 146 4.81 -27.26 7.46
C PHE A 146 5.75 -26.27 8.12
N GLU A 147 6.91 -26.01 7.45
CA GLU A 147 7.99 -25.13 7.91
C GLU A 147 7.48 -23.77 8.41
N LEU A 148 7.90 -23.38 9.61
CA LEU A 148 7.50 -22.15 10.28
C LEU A 148 8.65 -21.17 10.53
N ASP A 149 9.90 -21.67 10.59
CA ASP A 149 11.06 -20.90 11.01
C ASP A 149 11.70 -20.11 9.87
N TYR A 150 11.44 -20.49 8.60
CA TYR A 150 12.08 -19.89 7.45
C TYR A 150 11.44 -18.53 7.12
N TYR A 151 12.02 -17.46 7.64
CA TYR A 151 11.62 -16.06 7.40
C TYR A 151 10.11 -15.77 7.58
N GLY A 152 9.46 -16.44 8.53
CA GLY A 152 8.04 -16.25 8.83
C GLY A 152 7.07 -16.73 7.74
N GLY A 153 7.53 -17.53 6.80
CA GLY A 153 6.71 -18.08 5.71
C GLY A 153 5.70 -19.11 6.15
N LEU A 154 4.90 -19.61 5.20
CA LEU A 154 3.86 -20.62 5.43
C LEU A 154 4.36 -22.05 5.23
N GLY A 155 5.57 -22.25 4.71
CA GLY A 155 6.09 -23.59 4.37
C GLY A 155 5.46 -24.19 3.11
N VAL A 156 4.72 -23.41 2.32
CA VAL A 156 4.14 -23.83 1.04
C VAL A 156 4.25 -22.71 0.01
N LYS A 157 4.42 -23.08 -1.26
CA LYS A 157 4.37 -22.12 -2.36
C LYS A 157 3.78 -22.74 -3.62
N TYR A 158 3.25 -21.89 -4.50
CA TYR A 158 2.84 -22.27 -5.83
C TYR A 158 3.18 -21.21 -6.87
N TYR A 159 3.26 -21.61 -8.13
CA TYR A 159 3.25 -20.72 -9.27
C TYR A 159 2.48 -21.35 -10.44
N THR A 160 2.06 -20.56 -11.39
CA THR A 160 1.22 -21.00 -12.51
C THR A 160 1.90 -20.73 -13.85
N LYS A 161 1.66 -21.61 -14.82
CA LYS A 161 1.97 -21.39 -16.23
C LYS A 161 0.73 -21.71 -17.06
N ILE A 162 0.45 -20.87 -18.06
CA ILE A 162 -0.70 -21.03 -18.96
C ILE A 162 -0.17 -21.49 -20.31
N ASN A 163 -0.81 -22.51 -20.90
CA ASN A 163 -0.51 -22.99 -22.22
C ASN A 163 -1.83 -23.23 -22.97
N LYS A 164 -2.25 -22.26 -23.79
CA LYS A 164 -3.54 -22.26 -24.50
C LYS A 164 -4.72 -22.46 -23.53
N ASP A 165 -5.44 -23.56 -23.66
CA ASP A 165 -6.64 -23.88 -22.87
C ASP A 165 -6.34 -24.67 -21.59
N GLU A 166 -5.08 -24.77 -21.20
CA GLU A 166 -4.64 -25.46 -20.00
C GLU A 166 -3.79 -24.57 -19.11
N ALA A 167 -3.86 -24.77 -17.81
CA ALA A 167 -2.97 -24.20 -16.84
C ALA A 167 -2.31 -25.28 -15.99
N TYR A 168 -1.03 -25.07 -15.72
CA TYR A 168 -0.24 -25.91 -14.83
C TYR A 168 0.04 -25.15 -13.54
N ILE A 169 -0.40 -25.71 -12.42
CA ILE A 169 -0.12 -25.21 -11.07
C ILE A 169 1.00 -26.06 -10.50
N TYR A 170 2.16 -25.47 -10.32
CA TYR A 170 3.30 -26.12 -9.68
C TYR A 170 3.27 -25.81 -8.20
N THR A 171 3.27 -26.83 -7.36
CA THR A 171 3.21 -26.70 -5.91
C THR A 171 4.48 -27.24 -5.27
N GLU A 172 4.91 -26.59 -4.19
CA GLU A 172 6.04 -27.04 -3.39
C GLU A 172 5.73 -26.84 -1.90
N ALA A 173 5.92 -27.91 -1.12
CA ALA A 173 5.73 -27.92 0.32
C ALA A 173 7.06 -28.16 1.04
N PHE A 174 7.34 -27.37 2.04
CA PHE A 174 8.48 -27.48 2.94
C PHE A 174 7.92 -27.98 4.28
N ALA A 175 8.17 -29.23 4.60
CA ALA A 175 7.66 -29.91 5.79
C ALA A 175 8.63 -30.99 6.24
N ASN A 176 8.55 -31.37 7.51
CA ASN A 176 9.31 -32.46 8.08
C ASN A 176 8.60 -33.82 7.93
N SER A 177 7.60 -33.92 7.02
CA SER A 177 6.95 -35.15 6.57
C SER A 177 6.97 -35.21 5.04
N ASP A 178 7.01 -36.46 4.48
CA ASP A 178 6.92 -36.67 3.02
C ASP A 178 5.48 -36.99 2.58
N ASN A 179 4.57 -37.25 3.52
CA ASN A 179 3.18 -37.62 3.27
C ASN A 179 2.31 -36.35 3.02
N ILE A 180 2.57 -35.69 1.91
CA ILE A 180 1.90 -34.46 1.52
C ILE A 180 0.80 -34.76 0.49
N VAL A 181 -0.40 -34.26 0.75
CA VAL A 181 -1.54 -34.23 -0.18
C VAL A 181 -1.88 -32.80 -0.49
N VAL A 182 -2.01 -32.46 -1.76
CA VAL A 182 -2.41 -31.12 -2.23
C VAL A 182 -3.74 -31.24 -2.96
N GLU A 183 -4.72 -30.50 -2.47
CA GLU A 183 -6.08 -30.48 -2.99
C GLU A 183 -6.38 -29.11 -3.62
N LEU A 184 -6.84 -29.08 -4.87
CA LEU A 184 -7.32 -27.89 -5.57
C LEU A 184 -8.85 -27.90 -5.59
N LYS A 185 -9.46 -26.83 -5.13
CA LYS A 185 -10.92 -26.60 -5.19
C LYS A 185 -11.27 -25.37 -5.99
N ASP A 186 -12.44 -25.41 -6.64
CA ASP A 186 -13.04 -24.21 -7.24
C ASP A 186 -13.71 -23.31 -6.18
N LYS A 187 -14.25 -22.18 -6.62
CA LYS A 187 -14.96 -21.22 -5.76
C LYS A 187 -16.19 -21.82 -5.08
N ASN A 188 -16.80 -22.86 -5.66
CA ASN A 188 -17.96 -23.57 -5.12
C ASN A 188 -17.56 -24.72 -4.19
N LYS A 189 -16.26 -24.85 -3.88
CA LYS A 189 -15.65 -25.92 -3.06
C LYS A 189 -15.66 -27.32 -3.73
N ASN A 190 -15.92 -27.40 -5.02
CA ASN A 190 -15.77 -28.67 -5.75
C ASN A 190 -14.30 -29.00 -5.92
N VAL A 191 -13.94 -30.26 -5.68
CA VAL A 191 -12.57 -30.77 -5.88
C VAL A 191 -12.29 -30.86 -7.37
N ILE A 192 -11.27 -30.13 -7.83
CA ILE A 192 -10.79 -30.17 -9.22
C ILE A 192 -9.70 -31.21 -9.40
N ALA A 193 -8.79 -31.29 -8.43
CA ALA A 193 -7.68 -32.24 -8.46
C ALA A 193 -7.15 -32.52 -7.07
N ILE A 194 -6.58 -33.71 -6.91
CA ILE A 194 -5.78 -34.13 -5.73
C ILE A 194 -4.48 -34.71 -6.27
N VAL A 195 -3.35 -34.24 -5.72
CA VAL A 195 -2.01 -34.74 -6.05
C VAL A 195 -1.21 -34.97 -4.77
N ASN A 196 -0.19 -35.83 -4.84
CA ASN A 196 0.62 -36.21 -3.69
C ASN A 196 2.08 -35.77 -3.88
N GLY A 197 2.76 -35.52 -2.77
CA GLY A 197 4.19 -35.25 -2.68
C GLY A 197 4.54 -33.80 -2.38
N LYS A 198 5.78 -33.60 -1.91
CA LYS A 198 6.31 -32.25 -1.60
C LYS A 198 6.38 -31.33 -2.83
N LYS A 199 6.60 -31.89 -4.00
CA LYS A 199 6.56 -31.21 -5.30
C LYS A 199 5.56 -31.91 -6.19
N ALA A 200 4.56 -31.17 -6.65
CA ALA A 200 3.53 -31.73 -7.50
C ALA A 200 3.10 -30.71 -8.57
N THR A 201 2.45 -31.22 -9.60
CA THR A 201 1.90 -30.42 -10.68
C THR A 201 0.44 -30.77 -10.89
N ILE A 202 -0.42 -29.78 -10.87
CA ILE A 202 -1.85 -29.91 -11.17
C ILE A 202 -2.10 -29.34 -12.57
N ASN A 203 -2.72 -30.11 -13.45
CA ASN A 203 -3.21 -29.62 -14.73
C ASN A 203 -4.69 -29.27 -14.62
N VAL A 204 -5.04 -28.04 -14.98
CA VAL A 204 -6.41 -27.54 -15.01
C VAL A 204 -6.78 -27.23 -16.47
N LYS A 205 -7.75 -27.97 -17.00
CA LYS A 205 -8.30 -27.72 -18.35
C LYS A 205 -9.34 -26.61 -18.32
N ASN A 206 -9.29 -25.70 -19.29
CA ASN A 206 -10.17 -24.53 -19.39
C ASN A 206 -10.24 -23.73 -18.08
N PRO A 207 -9.10 -23.28 -17.52
CA PRO A 207 -9.07 -22.61 -16.25
C PRO A 207 -9.80 -21.28 -16.28
N ILE A 208 -10.48 -20.94 -15.20
CA ILE A 208 -10.96 -19.56 -14.97
C ILE A 208 -9.77 -18.76 -14.44
N LEU A 209 -9.36 -17.75 -15.22
CA LEU A 209 -8.17 -16.95 -14.88
C LEU A 209 -8.51 -15.87 -13.84
N TRP A 210 -7.52 -15.58 -13.00
CA TRP A 210 -7.51 -14.37 -12.20
C TRP A 210 -7.16 -13.19 -13.13
N ASP A 211 -8.16 -12.37 -13.51
CA ASP A 211 -8.06 -11.32 -14.51
C ASP A 211 -8.15 -9.92 -13.91
N GLY A 212 -7.44 -9.72 -12.80
CA GLY A 212 -7.43 -8.44 -12.10
C GLY A 212 -8.83 -8.03 -11.67
N VAL A 213 -9.13 -6.73 -11.74
CA VAL A 213 -10.44 -6.19 -11.32
C VAL A 213 -11.61 -6.64 -12.22
N ASN A 214 -11.32 -7.18 -13.41
CA ASN A 214 -12.36 -7.67 -14.32
C ASN A 214 -12.98 -8.98 -13.80
N ASN A 215 -12.14 -9.90 -13.32
CA ASN A 215 -12.57 -11.19 -12.75
C ASN A 215 -11.50 -11.71 -11.77
N PRO A 216 -11.54 -11.34 -10.48
CA PRO A 216 -10.59 -11.79 -9.48
C PRO A 216 -10.91 -13.23 -9.00
N TYR A 217 -10.97 -14.17 -9.95
CA TYR A 217 -11.32 -15.55 -9.62
C TYR A 217 -10.20 -16.24 -8.86
N LEU A 218 -10.52 -16.82 -7.72
CA LEU A 218 -9.59 -17.55 -6.86
C LEU A 218 -10.07 -18.99 -6.69
N TYR A 219 -9.17 -19.92 -6.96
CA TYR A 219 -9.23 -21.31 -6.48
C TYR A 219 -8.72 -21.35 -5.05
N THR A 220 -8.91 -22.47 -4.40
CA THR A 220 -8.34 -22.78 -3.09
C THR A 220 -7.37 -23.93 -3.22
N LEU A 221 -6.11 -23.74 -2.79
CA LEU A 221 -5.13 -24.81 -2.62
C LEU A 221 -5.02 -25.15 -1.14
N THR A 222 -5.23 -26.42 -0.82
CA THR A 222 -5.09 -26.95 0.53
C THR A 222 -3.96 -27.99 0.54
N PHE A 223 -2.92 -27.71 1.31
CA PHE A 223 -1.82 -28.62 1.57
C PHE A 223 -2.06 -29.34 2.88
N LYS A 224 -1.94 -30.65 2.89
CA LYS A 224 -2.23 -31.52 4.05
C LYS A 224 -1.04 -32.42 4.31
N ILE A 225 -0.68 -32.60 5.59
CA ILE A 225 0.17 -33.69 6.06
C ILE A 225 -0.77 -34.78 6.58
N VAL A 226 -0.73 -35.96 5.98
CA VAL A 226 -1.60 -37.07 6.33
C VAL A 226 -0.74 -38.28 6.70
N GLU A 227 -0.87 -38.77 7.95
CA GLU A 227 -0.16 -39.93 8.45
C GLU A 227 -1.16 -41.02 8.88
N ASN A 228 -1.04 -42.22 8.32
CA ASN A 228 -1.94 -43.34 8.64
C ASN A 228 -3.43 -42.92 8.54
N GLU A 229 -3.79 -42.21 7.48
CA GLU A 229 -5.15 -41.68 7.22
C GLU A 229 -5.60 -40.56 8.19
N VAL A 230 -4.74 -40.11 9.11
CA VAL A 230 -5.02 -39.04 10.05
C VAL A 230 -4.44 -37.74 9.53
N LEU A 231 -5.26 -36.68 9.50
CA LEU A 231 -4.83 -35.32 9.18
C LEU A 231 -4.00 -34.73 10.34
N ILE A 232 -2.73 -34.44 10.09
CA ILE A 232 -1.77 -33.95 11.07
C ILE A 232 -1.66 -32.43 11.04
N ASP A 233 -1.44 -31.81 9.85
CA ASP A 233 -1.34 -30.37 9.66
C ASP A 233 -1.96 -29.98 8.33
N GLU A 234 -2.49 -28.75 8.25
CA GLU A 234 -3.15 -28.24 7.06
C GLU A 234 -2.86 -26.74 6.86
N ILE A 235 -2.56 -26.37 5.62
CA ILE A 235 -2.47 -24.99 5.17
C ILE A 235 -3.34 -24.79 3.95
N THR A 236 -4.22 -23.80 4.02
CA THR A 236 -5.09 -23.40 2.93
C THR A 236 -4.73 -22.00 2.45
N ILE A 237 -4.52 -21.84 1.14
CA ILE A 237 -4.18 -20.57 0.48
C ILE A 237 -5.08 -20.31 -0.72
N ASN A 238 -5.24 -19.04 -1.07
CA ASN A 238 -5.85 -18.65 -2.33
C ASN A 238 -4.91 -18.92 -3.50
N CYS A 239 -5.47 -19.36 -4.62
CA CYS A 239 -4.72 -19.63 -5.83
C CYS A 239 -5.38 -18.91 -7.03
N GLY A 240 -4.71 -17.88 -7.54
CA GLY A 240 -5.10 -17.22 -8.78
C GLY A 240 -4.24 -17.70 -9.94
N ILE A 241 -4.88 -18.26 -10.96
CA ILE A 241 -4.20 -18.66 -12.20
C ILE A 241 -4.07 -17.46 -13.11
N ARG A 242 -2.84 -17.02 -13.35
CA ARG A 242 -2.58 -15.84 -14.19
C ARG A 242 -1.15 -15.85 -14.73
N GLU A 243 -0.93 -15.09 -15.81
CA GLU A 243 0.37 -14.70 -16.30
C GLU A 243 0.41 -13.18 -16.56
N PHE A 244 1.58 -12.59 -16.54
CA PHE A 244 1.75 -11.18 -16.85
C PHE A 244 3.16 -10.91 -17.38
N TYR A 245 3.28 -9.82 -18.13
CA TYR A 245 4.56 -9.28 -18.57
C TYR A 245 4.45 -7.77 -18.83
N VAL A 246 5.59 -7.13 -19.01
CA VAL A 246 5.66 -5.71 -19.38
C VAL A 246 6.46 -5.56 -20.67
N ASP A 247 5.87 -4.87 -21.64
CA ASP A 247 6.52 -4.45 -22.87
C ASP A 247 6.87 -2.96 -22.79
N SER A 248 8.12 -2.60 -23.08
CA SER A 248 8.63 -1.22 -22.95
C SER A 248 7.96 -0.22 -23.90
N THR A 249 7.22 -0.70 -24.92
CA THR A 249 6.55 0.11 -25.92
C THR A 249 5.02 0.03 -25.85
N LYS A 250 4.47 -0.97 -25.15
CA LYS A 250 3.02 -1.25 -25.09
C LYS A 250 2.46 -1.27 -23.67
N GLY A 251 3.31 -1.23 -22.63
CA GLY A 251 2.90 -1.23 -21.23
C GLY A 251 2.71 -2.62 -20.63
N PHE A 252 1.82 -2.73 -19.65
CA PHE A 252 1.56 -3.94 -18.87
C PHE A 252 0.51 -4.84 -19.55
N PHE A 253 0.73 -6.14 -19.50
CA PHE A 253 -0.16 -7.18 -20.03
C PHE A 253 -0.51 -8.18 -18.92
N LEU A 254 -1.79 -8.54 -18.84
CA LEU A 254 -2.32 -9.59 -17.98
C LEU A 254 -3.05 -10.62 -18.85
N ASN A 255 -2.71 -11.90 -18.67
CA ASN A 255 -3.29 -13.01 -19.43
C ASN A 255 -3.27 -12.81 -20.95
N GLY A 256 -2.13 -12.30 -21.46
CA GLY A 256 -1.93 -12.01 -22.88
C GLY A 256 -2.65 -10.77 -23.43
N LYS A 257 -3.43 -10.07 -22.59
CA LYS A 257 -4.19 -8.87 -23.00
C LYS A 257 -3.54 -7.61 -22.42
N SER A 258 -3.59 -6.50 -23.19
CA SER A 258 -3.19 -5.18 -22.67
C SER A 258 -4.03 -4.82 -21.46
N TYR A 259 -3.37 -4.48 -20.36
CA TYR A 259 -4.00 -4.16 -19.08
C TYR A 259 -3.32 -2.91 -18.48
N PRO A 260 -3.67 -1.69 -18.93
CA PRO A 260 -3.05 -0.47 -18.46
C PRO A 260 -3.21 -0.29 -16.96
N LEU A 261 -2.10 -0.20 -16.23
CA LEU A 261 -2.12 -0.01 -14.78
C LEU A 261 -2.31 1.47 -14.44
N HIS A 262 -3.37 1.75 -13.71
CA HIS A 262 -3.65 3.05 -13.13
C HIS A 262 -4.08 2.88 -11.67
N GLY A 263 -3.41 3.56 -10.78
CA GLY A 263 -3.63 3.28 -9.38
C GLY A 263 -3.08 4.33 -8.43
N VAL A 264 -2.98 3.93 -7.20
CA VAL A 264 -2.65 4.76 -6.06
C VAL A 264 -1.55 4.12 -5.22
N SER A 265 -0.81 4.93 -4.48
CA SER A 265 0.03 4.46 -3.39
C SER A 265 -0.76 4.49 -2.07
N ARG A 266 -0.38 3.65 -1.11
CA ARG A 266 -1.00 3.59 0.21
C ARG A 266 0.04 3.45 1.32
N HIS A 267 -0.04 4.35 2.33
CA HIS A 267 0.51 4.11 3.66
C HIS A 267 -0.50 3.40 4.56
N GLN A 268 -0.03 2.67 5.58
CA GLN A 268 -0.89 1.87 6.48
C GLN A 268 -1.20 2.59 7.79
N ASP A 269 -1.31 3.90 7.78
CA ASP A 269 -1.61 4.68 8.98
C ASP A 269 -3.00 5.32 8.96
N PHE A 270 -3.48 5.69 10.14
CA PHE A 270 -4.79 6.30 10.33
C PHE A 270 -4.72 7.34 11.47
N LYS A 271 -5.56 8.37 11.38
CA LYS A 271 -5.65 9.46 12.36
C LYS A 271 -5.87 8.92 13.77
N LYS A 272 -5.01 9.32 14.70
CA LYS A 272 -4.99 8.94 16.12
C LYS A 272 -4.72 7.45 16.40
N LEU A 273 -4.47 6.64 15.39
CA LEU A 273 -4.12 5.23 15.55
C LEU A 273 -2.69 4.93 15.07
N GLY A 274 -2.09 5.83 14.29
CA GLY A 274 -0.83 5.51 13.61
C GLY A 274 -0.97 4.29 12.74
N ASN A 275 -0.01 3.38 12.79
CA ASN A 275 -0.02 2.13 12.04
C ASN A 275 -0.77 0.97 12.77
N ALA A 276 -1.29 1.22 13.99
CA ALA A 276 -2.05 0.23 14.76
C ALA A 276 -3.51 0.15 14.30
N ILE A 277 -3.71 -0.21 13.03
CA ILE A 277 -5.02 -0.28 12.37
C ILE A 277 -5.56 -1.70 12.33
N ASP A 278 -6.89 -1.82 12.38
CA ASP A 278 -7.61 -3.09 12.32
C ASP A 278 -8.04 -3.47 10.88
N GLU A 279 -8.61 -4.66 10.74
CA GLU A 279 -9.13 -5.18 9.47
C GLU A 279 -10.29 -4.36 8.90
N LYS A 280 -11.08 -3.69 9.76
CA LYS A 280 -12.21 -2.86 9.31
C LYS A 280 -11.71 -1.62 8.58
N ILE A 281 -10.66 -0.99 9.10
CA ILE A 281 -10.02 0.16 8.45
C ILE A 281 -9.40 -0.29 7.12
N MET A 282 -8.67 -1.41 7.11
CA MET A 282 -8.07 -1.96 5.90
C MET A 282 -9.12 -2.30 4.83
N LEU A 283 -10.24 -2.89 5.22
CA LEU A 283 -11.35 -3.17 4.30
C LEU A 283 -12.00 -1.89 3.77
N ASN A 284 -12.13 -0.85 4.60
CA ASN A 284 -12.64 0.45 4.16
C ASN A 284 -11.70 1.11 3.18
N ASP A 285 -10.39 1.07 3.43
CA ASP A 285 -9.37 1.57 2.50
C ASP A 285 -9.49 0.88 1.13
N MET A 286 -9.62 -0.45 1.11
CA MET A 286 -9.81 -1.22 -0.13
C MET A 286 -11.10 -0.84 -0.87
N LYS A 287 -12.22 -0.63 -0.14
CA LYS A 287 -13.48 -0.17 -0.74
C LYS A 287 -13.34 1.18 -1.40
N LEU A 288 -12.65 2.13 -0.78
CA LEU A 288 -12.38 3.46 -1.35
C LEU A 288 -11.46 3.38 -2.59
N ILE A 289 -10.45 2.51 -2.56
CA ILE A 289 -9.56 2.26 -3.69
C ILE A 289 -10.32 1.63 -4.86
N LYS A 290 -11.24 0.69 -4.59
CA LYS A 290 -12.13 0.13 -5.60
C LYS A 290 -13.08 1.18 -6.16
N GLU A 291 -13.68 2.01 -5.29
CA GLU A 291 -14.64 3.05 -5.68
C GLU A 291 -14.03 4.09 -6.62
N VAL A 292 -12.78 4.49 -6.40
CA VAL A 292 -12.09 5.42 -7.31
C VAL A 292 -11.80 4.79 -8.67
N GLY A 293 -11.90 3.46 -8.79
CA GLY A 293 -11.67 2.71 -10.01
C GLY A 293 -10.21 2.33 -10.26
N ALA A 294 -9.35 2.35 -9.25
CA ALA A 294 -7.98 1.88 -9.38
C ALA A 294 -7.94 0.37 -9.66
N ASN A 295 -6.96 -0.08 -10.46
CA ASN A 295 -6.70 -1.48 -10.74
C ASN A 295 -5.32 -1.96 -10.25
N THR A 296 -4.54 -1.05 -9.67
CA THR A 296 -3.22 -1.35 -9.09
C THR A 296 -2.97 -0.52 -7.85
N ILE A 297 -2.17 -1.06 -6.94
CA ILE A 297 -1.78 -0.39 -5.69
C ILE A 297 -0.28 -0.57 -5.50
N ARG A 298 0.43 0.53 -5.21
CA ARG A 298 1.77 0.48 -4.66
C ARG A 298 1.68 0.52 -3.14
N LEU A 299 2.09 -0.55 -2.49
CA LEU A 299 2.09 -0.66 -1.03
C LEU A 299 3.39 -0.03 -0.48
N ALA A 300 3.34 1.28 -0.36
CA ALA A 300 4.49 2.09 0.02
C ALA A 300 4.65 2.16 1.55
N HIS A 301 5.85 2.16 2.06
CA HIS A 301 7.15 1.83 1.44
C HIS A 301 7.73 0.58 2.11
N TYR A 302 6.87 -0.36 2.55
CA TYR A 302 7.20 -1.50 3.41
C TYR A 302 6.15 -2.60 3.25
N GLN A 303 6.44 -3.77 3.79
CA GLN A 303 5.48 -4.87 3.81
C GLN A 303 4.23 -4.50 4.63
N HIS A 304 3.07 -4.56 3.99
CA HIS A 304 1.77 -4.33 4.63
C HIS A 304 1.28 -5.58 5.39
N ASN A 305 0.14 -5.45 6.08
CA ASN A 305 -0.49 -6.56 6.79
C ASN A 305 -0.95 -7.65 5.80
N GLN A 306 -0.84 -8.93 6.15
CA GLN A 306 -1.25 -10.06 5.32
C GLN A 306 -2.71 -9.97 4.88
N TYR A 307 -3.60 -9.53 5.76
CA TYR A 307 -5.00 -9.30 5.43
C TYR A 307 -5.19 -8.31 4.26
N PHE A 308 -4.32 -7.31 4.14
CA PHE A 308 -4.43 -6.35 3.04
C PHE A 308 -4.00 -6.96 1.69
N TYR A 309 -3.01 -7.87 1.67
CA TYR A 309 -2.68 -8.64 0.48
C TYR A 309 -3.81 -9.59 0.09
N ASP A 310 -4.46 -10.24 1.06
CA ASP A 310 -5.66 -11.05 0.81
C ASP A 310 -6.81 -10.22 0.21
N LEU A 311 -6.98 -8.97 0.66
CA LEU A 311 -7.92 -8.04 0.05
C LEU A 311 -7.52 -7.73 -1.40
N CYS A 312 -6.24 -7.49 -1.69
CA CYS A 312 -5.76 -7.27 -3.05
C CYS A 312 -6.07 -8.45 -3.97
N ASP A 313 -5.86 -9.67 -3.51
CA ASP A 313 -6.19 -10.90 -4.26
C ASP A 313 -7.69 -10.98 -4.58
N ARG A 314 -8.54 -10.78 -3.55
CA ARG A 314 -10.01 -10.86 -3.66
C ARG A 314 -10.63 -9.75 -4.48
N TYR A 315 -10.04 -8.55 -4.48
CA TYR A 315 -10.52 -7.40 -5.24
C TYR A 315 -9.86 -7.23 -6.61
N GLY A 316 -8.86 -8.07 -6.94
CA GLY A 316 -8.20 -8.10 -8.24
C GLY A 316 -7.19 -6.99 -8.45
N MET A 317 -6.62 -6.42 -7.39
CA MET A 317 -5.63 -5.35 -7.49
C MET A 317 -4.26 -5.90 -7.89
N ILE A 318 -3.63 -5.31 -8.90
CA ILE A 318 -2.22 -5.59 -9.19
C ILE A 318 -1.37 -4.87 -8.13
N VAL A 319 -0.44 -5.57 -7.50
CA VAL A 319 0.35 -5.04 -6.39
C VAL A 319 1.82 -4.86 -6.76
N TRP A 320 2.35 -3.68 -6.43
CA TRP A 320 3.76 -3.41 -6.24
C TRP A 320 4.05 -3.43 -4.74
N ALA A 321 4.73 -4.48 -4.26
CA ALA A 321 5.17 -4.64 -2.87
C ALA A 321 6.65 -4.31 -2.75
N GLU A 322 7.06 -3.58 -1.69
CA GLU A 322 8.44 -3.10 -1.55
C GLU A 322 8.96 -3.19 -0.11
N ILE A 323 10.29 -3.18 0.03
CA ILE A 323 10.97 -3.08 1.32
C ILE A 323 11.28 -1.61 1.66
N PRO A 324 11.44 -1.24 2.94
CA PRO A 324 11.68 0.14 3.37
C PRO A 324 13.11 0.64 3.15
N TYR A 325 13.80 0.18 2.12
CA TYR A 325 15.11 0.68 1.71
C TYR A 325 14.92 2.02 0.98
N ILE A 326 14.95 3.11 1.76
CA ILE A 326 14.47 4.42 1.31
C ILE A 326 15.44 5.55 1.69
N SER A 327 15.50 6.58 0.85
CA SER A 327 16.12 7.91 1.01
C SER A 327 17.63 7.93 1.13
N GLU A 328 18.25 7.03 1.89
CA GLU A 328 19.69 6.99 2.11
C GLU A 328 20.21 5.55 2.19
N HIS A 329 21.46 5.37 1.79
CA HIS A 329 22.15 4.09 1.91
C HIS A 329 22.95 4.05 3.21
N LEU A 330 22.64 3.06 4.05
CA LEU A 330 23.36 2.76 5.30
C LEU A 330 24.28 1.56 5.06
N VAL A 331 25.57 1.74 5.16
CA VAL A 331 26.57 0.67 4.92
C VAL A 331 26.33 -0.53 5.85
N ASN A 332 26.00 -0.25 7.13
CA ASN A 332 25.69 -1.28 8.12
C ASN A 332 24.29 -1.87 7.97
N GLY A 333 23.45 -1.32 7.09
CA GLY A 333 22.08 -1.75 6.84
C GLY A 333 21.91 -2.79 5.72
N ASN A 334 22.98 -3.21 5.06
CA ASN A 334 22.92 -4.13 3.93
C ASN A 334 22.25 -5.48 4.29
N GLU A 335 22.66 -6.09 5.40
CA GLU A 335 22.10 -7.37 5.86
C GLU A 335 20.61 -7.23 6.24
N ASN A 336 20.21 -6.09 6.80
CA ASN A 336 18.82 -5.82 7.12
C ASN A 336 17.95 -5.68 5.84
N THR A 337 18.46 -5.05 4.77
CA THR A 337 17.73 -5.01 3.49
C THR A 337 17.55 -6.40 2.88
N ILE A 338 18.56 -7.27 3.00
CA ILE A 338 18.52 -8.66 2.54
C ILE A 338 17.48 -9.46 3.35
N SER A 339 17.51 -9.34 4.69
CA SER A 339 16.54 -10.02 5.57
C SER A 339 15.11 -9.58 5.27
N GLN A 340 14.85 -8.27 5.23
CA GLN A 340 13.51 -7.75 4.93
C GLN A 340 13.01 -8.14 3.52
N MET A 341 13.91 -8.25 2.53
CA MET A 341 13.53 -8.73 1.19
C MET A 341 13.15 -10.23 1.20
N LYS A 342 13.91 -11.05 1.94
CA LYS A 342 13.56 -12.47 2.11
C LYS A 342 12.20 -12.63 2.79
N GLU A 343 11.97 -11.92 3.89
CA GLU A 343 10.71 -11.91 4.62
C GLU A 343 9.56 -11.47 3.71
N LEU A 344 9.72 -10.37 2.96
CA LEU A 344 8.71 -9.88 2.03
C LEU A 344 8.33 -10.94 0.98
N ILE A 345 9.31 -11.54 0.32
CA ILE A 345 9.06 -12.51 -0.75
C ILE A 345 8.48 -13.80 -0.20
N ILE A 346 9.09 -14.36 0.84
CA ILE A 346 8.72 -15.69 1.37
C ILE A 346 7.32 -15.66 1.99
N GLN A 347 7.00 -14.62 2.73
CA GLN A 347 5.68 -14.46 3.36
C GLN A 347 4.57 -14.17 2.36
N ASN A 348 4.90 -13.52 1.24
CA ASN A 348 3.89 -13.05 0.27
C ASN A 348 3.95 -13.75 -1.09
N TYR A 349 4.72 -14.82 -1.21
CA TYR A 349 4.92 -15.55 -2.47
C TYR A 349 3.60 -16.00 -3.10
N ASN A 350 2.63 -16.42 -2.28
CA ASN A 350 1.41 -17.05 -2.72
C ASN A 350 0.29 -16.07 -3.13
N HIS A 351 0.51 -14.75 -3.05
CA HIS A 351 -0.47 -13.76 -3.48
C HIS A 351 -0.46 -13.56 -5.00
N PRO A 352 -1.54 -13.92 -5.73
CA PRO A 352 -1.61 -13.71 -7.19
C PRO A 352 -1.63 -12.23 -7.57
N SER A 353 -2.08 -11.35 -6.69
CA SER A 353 -2.08 -9.90 -6.89
C SER A 353 -0.68 -9.30 -7.07
N ILE A 354 0.34 -9.84 -6.41
CA ILE A 354 1.69 -9.29 -6.48
C ILE A 354 2.32 -9.62 -7.84
N CYS A 355 2.72 -8.59 -8.57
CA CYS A 355 3.41 -8.70 -9.86
C CYS A 355 4.82 -8.11 -9.81
N MET A 356 5.11 -7.19 -8.88
CA MET A 356 6.38 -6.51 -8.78
C MET A 356 6.93 -6.51 -7.35
N TRP A 357 8.24 -6.80 -7.21
CA TRP A 357 9.03 -6.61 -6.00
C TRP A 357 9.83 -5.31 -6.11
N GLY A 358 9.53 -4.34 -5.23
CA GLY A 358 10.25 -3.08 -5.13
C GLY A 358 11.48 -3.21 -4.25
N ILE A 359 12.66 -2.93 -4.80
CA ILE A 359 13.92 -3.10 -4.05
C ILE A 359 14.40 -1.85 -3.34
N SER A 360 13.94 -0.66 -3.75
CA SER A 360 14.21 0.60 -3.02
C SER A 360 13.34 1.75 -3.49
N ASN A 361 13.30 2.82 -2.67
CA ASN A 361 12.66 4.10 -2.99
C ASN A 361 13.61 5.27 -2.74
N GLU A 362 13.78 6.14 -3.75
CA GLU A 362 14.50 7.42 -3.67
C GLU A 362 15.89 7.36 -3.02
N ILE A 363 16.55 6.23 -3.10
CA ILE A 363 17.82 5.96 -2.41
C ILE A 363 18.95 6.90 -2.81
N THR A 364 18.82 7.58 -3.94
CA THR A 364 19.79 8.55 -4.46
C THR A 364 19.59 9.98 -3.97
N ILE A 365 18.67 10.24 -3.02
CA ILE A 365 18.57 11.54 -2.33
C ILE A 365 19.90 11.90 -1.69
N LYS A 366 20.47 10.94 -0.94
CA LYS A 366 21.86 11.00 -0.48
C LYS A 366 22.68 9.97 -1.25
N ASP A 367 23.34 10.37 -2.33
CA ASP A 367 24.22 9.50 -3.13
C ASP A 367 25.56 9.24 -2.42
N ASN A 368 25.48 8.89 -1.14
CA ASN A 368 26.62 8.52 -0.31
C ASN A 368 26.95 7.04 -0.54
N HIS A 369 28.22 6.66 -0.40
CA HIS A 369 28.66 5.26 -0.52
C HIS A 369 28.18 4.59 -1.82
N ARG A 370 28.16 5.32 -2.91
CA ARG A 370 27.57 4.94 -4.20
C ARG A 370 27.95 3.54 -4.69
N LYS A 371 29.20 3.14 -4.55
CA LYS A 371 29.67 1.80 -4.99
C LYS A 371 28.98 0.70 -4.17
N ASP A 372 28.91 0.86 -2.87
CA ASP A 372 28.26 -0.10 -1.97
C ASP A 372 26.74 -0.14 -2.19
N MET A 373 26.11 1.02 -2.32
CA MET A 373 24.69 1.14 -2.68
C MET A 373 24.36 0.37 -3.98
N ILE A 374 25.13 0.55 -5.05
CA ILE A 374 24.93 -0.16 -6.32
C ILE A 374 25.11 -1.68 -6.12
N ASN A 375 26.11 -2.10 -5.36
CA ASN A 375 26.35 -3.51 -5.08
C ASN A 375 25.17 -4.12 -4.28
N ASN A 376 24.65 -3.41 -3.29
CA ASN A 376 23.48 -3.85 -2.53
C ASN A 376 22.24 -4.00 -3.42
N HIS A 377 21.98 -3.06 -4.33
CA HIS A 377 20.88 -3.19 -5.31
C HIS A 377 21.04 -4.41 -6.22
N LYS A 378 22.26 -4.71 -6.67
CA LYS A 378 22.53 -5.93 -7.44
C LYS A 378 22.26 -7.20 -6.63
N LYS A 379 22.71 -7.23 -5.35
CA LYS A 379 22.44 -8.35 -4.44
C LYS A 379 20.94 -8.54 -4.24
N LEU A 380 20.18 -7.46 -3.97
CA LEU A 380 18.73 -7.50 -3.80
C LEU A 380 18.00 -7.97 -5.06
N ASN A 381 18.38 -7.46 -6.22
CA ASN A 381 17.79 -7.89 -7.49
C ASN A 381 18.06 -9.38 -7.77
N ASN A 382 19.28 -9.86 -7.55
CA ASN A 382 19.63 -11.27 -7.70
C ASN A 382 18.85 -12.15 -6.71
N LEU A 383 18.74 -11.73 -5.46
CA LEU A 383 17.96 -12.41 -4.43
C LEU A 383 16.49 -12.53 -4.83
N CYS A 384 15.89 -11.46 -5.37
CA CYS A 384 14.51 -11.53 -5.88
C CYS A 384 14.37 -12.59 -6.98
N LYS A 385 15.32 -12.64 -7.92
CA LYS A 385 15.30 -13.61 -9.04
C LYS A 385 15.56 -15.05 -8.58
N GLU A 386 16.35 -15.24 -7.54
CA GLU A 386 16.62 -16.54 -6.93
C GLU A 386 15.37 -17.09 -6.21
N LEU A 387 14.75 -16.25 -5.38
CA LEU A 387 13.59 -16.64 -4.58
C LEU A 387 12.30 -16.72 -5.40
N ASP A 388 12.15 -15.82 -6.36
CA ASP A 388 10.96 -15.71 -7.22
C ASP A 388 11.31 -15.27 -8.65
N PRO A 389 11.63 -16.22 -9.54
CA PRO A 389 11.96 -15.93 -10.94
C PRO A 389 10.74 -15.51 -11.77
N ASN A 390 9.53 -15.66 -11.25
CA ASN A 390 8.29 -15.41 -11.99
C ASN A 390 7.77 -13.98 -11.87
N ARG A 391 8.26 -13.20 -10.90
CA ARG A 391 7.85 -11.79 -10.71
C ARG A 391 8.94 -10.83 -11.15
N LEU A 392 8.49 -9.62 -11.51
CA LEU A 392 9.37 -8.54 -11.98
C LEU A 392 9.94 -7.77 -10.78
N THR A 393 11.14 -7.25 -10.96
CA THR A 393 11.75 -6.33 -9.99
C THR A 393 11.61 -4.90 -10.46
N THR A 394 11.47 -3.97 -9.53
CA THR A 394 11.33 -2.55 -9.82
C THR A 394 12.00 -1.67 -8.77
N ILE A 395 12.18 -0.41 -9.09
CA ILE A 395 12.73 0.64 -8.23
C ILE A 395 11.96 1.93 -8.45
N ALA A 396 11.75 2.71 -7.39
CA ALA A 396 11.24 4.07 -7.48
C ALA A 396 12.39 5.07 -7.35
N ASN A 397 12.69 5.79 -8.43
CA ASN A 397 13.81 6.73 -8.45
C ASN A 397 13.39 8.13 -8.00
N TYR A 398 14.29 8.79 -7.29
CA TYR A 398 14.17 10.19 -6.94
C TYR A 398 14.17 11.09 -8.18
N ALA A 399 13.39 12.16 -8.15
CA ALA A 399 13.24 13.09 -9.28
C ALA A 399 14.57 13.64 -9.84
N MET A 400 15.53 13.89 -8.96
CA MET A 400 16.84 14.44 -9.34
C MET A 400 17.89 13.36 -9.70
N CYS A 401 17.54 12.07 -9.57
CA CYS A 401 18.42 11.00 -10.04
C CYS A 401 18.65 11.13 -11.55
N THR A 402 19.89 11.00 -11.99
CA THR A 402 20.16 11.05 -13.43
C THR A 402 19.57 9.82 -14.14
N MET A 403 18.99 10.00 -15.32
CA MET A 403 18.34 8.93 -16.09
C MET A 403 19.28 7.77 -16.43
N ASN A 404 20.59 8.01 -16.42
CA ASN A 404 21.62 7.02 -16.69
C ASN A 404 22.37 6.54 -15.43
N HIS A 405 21.88 6.87 -14.23
CA HIS A 405 22.48 6.37 -13.01
C HIS A 405 22.49 4.84 -13.01
N PRO A 406 23.60 4.17 -12.63
CA PRO A 406 23.70 2.71 -12.69
C PRO A 406 22.54 1.97 -11.99
N VAL A 407 22.04 2.51 -10.89
CA VAL A 407 20.92 1.91 -10.12
C VAL A 407 19.66 1.76 -10.97
N THR A 408 19.39 2.69 -11.90
CA THR A 408 18.20 2.66 -12.78
C THR A 408 18.21 1.52 -13.80
N LYS A 409 19.35 0.80 -13.93
CA LYS A 409 19.55 -0.27 -14.93
C LYS A 409 19.57 -1.68 -14.33
N ILE A 410 19.39 -1.81 -13.00
CA ILE A 410 19.54 -3.09 -12.30
C ILE A 410 18.28 -3.92 -12.37
N THR A 411 17.12 -3.32 -12.14
CA THR A 411 15.81 -3.99 -12.08
C THR A 411 15.19 -4.19 -13.47
N ASP A 412 14.20 -5.06 -13.60
CA ASP A 412 13.45 -5.26 -14.86
C ASP A 412 12.71 -3.99 -15.27
N LEU A 413 12.04 -3.35 -14.32
CA LEU A 413 11.21 -2.17 -14.49
C LEU A 413 11.83 -0.96 -13.77
N VAL A 414 11.36 0.23 -14.13
CA VAL A 414 11.75 1.46 -13.46
C VAL A 414 10.55 2.38 -13.24
N GLY A 415 10.46 2.93 -12.03
CA GLY A 415 9.54 3.98 -11.66
C GLY A 415 10.26 5.27 -11.33
N TRP A 416 9.56 6.40 -11.47
CA TRP A 416 10.07 7.73 -11.13
C TRP A 416 9.06 8.48 -10.29
N ASN A 417 9.56 9.09 -9.19
CA ASN A 417 8.80 9.99 -8.32
C ASN A 417 8.95 11.41 -8.87
N LEU A 418 7.95 11.87 -9.63
CA LEU A 418 8.02 13.15 -10.33
C LEU A 418 6.86 14.07 -9.96
N TYR A 419 7.19 15.20 -9.38
CA TYR A 419 6.23 16.20 -8.89
C TYR A 419 6.35 17.53 -9.65
N LEU A 420 6.58 17.45 -10.97
CA LEU A 420 6.68 18.62 -11.85
C LEU A 420 5.30 19.29 -11.97
N GLY A 421 5.24 20.56 -11.63
CA GLY A 421 3.99 21.29 -11.45
C GLY A 421 3.61 21.48 -9.97
N TRP A 422 4.25 20.75 -9.04
CA TRP A 422 4.12 20.97 -7.60
C TRP A 422 5.42 21.53 -6.98
N TYR A 423 6.48 20.71 -6.86
CA TYR A 423 7.78 21.21 -6.36
C TYR A 423 8.51 22.07 -7.38
N VAL A 424 8.45 21.71 -8.65
CA VAL A 424 9.02 22.47 -9.76
C VAL A 424 7.89 23.10 -10.58
N PRO A 425 7.95 24.42 -10.94
CA PRO A 425 6.90 25.06 -11.73
C PRO A 425 6.84 24.50 -13.16
N GLY A 426 5.62 24.40 -13.71
CA GLY A 426 5.37 24.01 -15.10
C GLY A 426 4.88 22.57 -15.28
N PHE A 427 3.59 22.41 -15.54
CA PHE A 427 2.99 21.09 -15.83
C PHE A 427 3.55 20.43 -17.09
N ILE A 428 3.87 21.24 -18.13
CA ILE A 428 4.36 20.76 -19.42
C ILE A 428 5.69 20.02 -19.31
N LEU A 429 6.44 20.25 -18.25
CA LEU A 429 7.71 19.56 -17.99
C LEU A 429 7.51 18.04 -17.86
N ASN A 430 6.34 17.56 -17.39
CA ASN A 430 6.03 16.13 -17.36
C ASN A 430 6.01 15.54 -18.76
N ASP A 431 5.35 16.21 -19.71
CA ASP A 431 5.25 15.79 -21.12
C ASP A 431 6.64 15.76 -21.78
N LEU A 432 7.43 16.82 -21.59
CA LEU A 432 8.79 16.91 -22.11
C LEU A 432 9.70 15.83 -21.51
N TRP A 433 9.62 15.61 -20.20
CA TRP A 433 10.43 14.62 -19.50
C TRP A 433 10.11 13.19 -19.97
N ILE A 434 8.84 12.81 -20.12
CA ILE A 434 8.42 11.48 -20.60
C ILE A 434 8.96 11.25 -22.02
N ARG A 435 8.79 12.23 -22.91
CA ARG A 435 9.30 12.14 -24.29
C ARG A 435 10.81 11.98 -24.33
N PHE A 436 11.53 12.79 -23.59
CA PHE A 436 13.00 12.73 -23.53
C PHE A 436 13.48 11.42 -22.95
N TYR A 437 12.89 10.97 -21.83
CA TYR A 437 13.20 9.67 -21.24
C TYR A 437 12.99 8.54 -22.24
N HIS A 438 11.84 8.49 -22.88
CA HIS A 438 11.53 7.43 -23.85
C HIS A 438 12.44 7.45 -25.07
N LEU A 439 12.86 8.63 -25.51
CA LEU A 439 13.80 8.78 -26.64
C LEU A 439 15.15 8.11 -26.35
N ILE A 440 15.69 8.30 -25.15
CA ILE A 440 17.03 7.81 -24.77
C ILE A 440 17.00 6.41 -24.13
N ASN A 441 15.88 5.96 -23.64
CA ASN A 441 15.72 4.70 -22.89
C ASN A 441 14.56 3.82 -23.43
N LYS A 442 14.37 3.71 -24.74
CA LYS A 442 13.24 2.98 -25.38
C LYS A 442 13.03 1.55 -24.87
N LYS A 443 14.11 0.85 -24.50
CA LYS A 443 14.06 -0.54 -24.01
C LYS A 443 13.75 -0.66 -22.52
N ARG A 444 13.67 0.45 -21.78
CA ARG A 444 13.39 0.44 -20.33
C ARG A 444 11.93 0.74 -20.08
N PRO A 445 11.16 -0.22 -19.53
CA PRO A 445 9.77 0.01 -19.17
C PRO A 445 9.66 1.10 -18.10
N LEU A 446 8.88 2.14 -18.39
CA LEU A 446 8.73 3.33 -17.58
C LEU A 446 7.41 3.36 -16.81
N SER A 447 7.43 3.79 -15.55
CA SER A 447 6.25 4.22 -14.81
C SER A 447 6.47 5.54 -14.07
N PHE A 448 5.36 6.19 -13.69
CA PHE A 448 5.36 7.19 -12.63
C PHE A 448 4.97 6.51 -11.31
N SER A 449 5.98 6.23 -10.49
CA SER A 449 5.78 5.58 -9.19
C SER A 449 5.17 6.51 -8.15
N GLU A 450 5.36 7.83 -8.32
CA GLU A 450 4.69 8.86 -7.54
C GLU A 450 4.50 10.14 -8.35
N TYR A 451 3.31 10.73 -8.22
CA TYR A 451 2.98 12.09 -8.67
C TYR A 451 1.80 12.61 -7.87
N GLY A 452 1.79 13.91 -7.54
CA GLY A 452 0.72 14.50 -6.75
C GLY A 452 0.97 15.97 -6.41
N ALA A 453 -0.05 16.60 -5.84
CA ALA A 453 0.00 17.93 -5.28
C ALA A 453 -0.79 17.97 -3.97
N GLU A 454 -0.38 18.81 -3.03
CA GLU A 454 -1.12 19.02 -1.79
C GLU A 454 -2.49 19.64 -2.08
N GLY A 455 -3.49 19.21 -1.31
CA GLY A 455 -4.84 19.80 -1.34
C GLY A 455 -5.54 19.62 0.00
N MET A 456 -5.84 20.71 0.67
CA MET A 456 -6.58 20.72 1.93
C MET A 456 -8.04 21.05 1.67
N PRO A 457 -9.00 20.27 2.23
CA PRO A 457 -10.44 20.44 1.97
C PRO A 457 -11.02 21.80 2.41
N ASN A 458 -10.34 22.51 3.30
CA ASN A 458 -10.74 23.83 3.81
C ASN A 458 -10.08 25.00 3.08
N LEU A 459 -9.09 24.77 2.21
CA LEU A 459 -8.40 25.82 1.49
C LEU A 459 -8.91 25.92 0.05
N HIS A 460 -9.29 27.14 -0.37
CA HIS A 460 -9.94 27.36 -1.64
C HIS A 460 -9.48 28.63 -2.37
N SER A 461 -9.47 28.61 -3.68
CA SER A 461 -9.14 29.77 -4.49
C SER A 461 -9.84 29.77 -5.85
N LYS A 462 -10.37 30.92 -6.23
CA LYS A 462 -10.85 31.18 -7.60
C LYS A 462 -9.72 31.14 -8.64
N HIS A 463 -8.49 31.47 -8.22
CA HIS A 463 -7.28 31.50 -9.03
C HIS A 463 -6.18 30.64 -8.39
N PRO A 464 -6.33 29.29 -8.39
CA PRO A 464 -5.43 28.41 -7.68
C PRO A 464 -4.01 28.47 -8.25
N ARG A 465 -3.02 28.56 -7.35
CA ARG A 465 -1.60 28.70 -7.66
C ARG A 465 -0.79 27.59 -6.99
N ARG A 466 0.35 27.27 -7.58
CA ARG A 466 1.30 26.31 -6.99
C ARG A 466 1.69 26.74 -5.56
N GLY A 467 1.61 25.81 -4.63
CA GLY A 467 1.97 26.03 -3.21
C GLY A 467 0.89 26.70 -2.37
N ASP A 468 -0.34 26.90 -2.88
CA ASP A 468 -1.45 27.45 -2.09
C ASP A 468 -2.26 26.39 -1.34
N HIS A 469 -1.92 25.11 -1.50
CA HIS A 469 -2.55 23.94 -0.87
C HIS A 469 -4.08 23.87 -1.08
N THR A 470 -4.61 24.61 -2.07
CA THR A 470 -6.05 24.60 -2.33
C THR A 470 -6.48 23.31 -3.03
N GLU A 471 -7.69 22.84 -2.71
CA GLU A 471 -8.29 21.70 -3.36
C GLU A 471 -8.40 21.89 -4.88
N GLU A 472 -8.66 23.11 -5.32
CA GLU A 472 -8.72 23.49 -6.73
C GLU A 472 -7.37 23.37 -7.45
N TYR A 473 -6.25 23.64 -6.75
CA TYR A 473 -4.92 23.44 -7.35
C TYR A 473 -4.60 21.95 -7.47
N GLN A 474 -4.89 21.16 -6.45
CA GLN A 474 -4.73 19.70 -6.49
C GLN A 474 -5.52 19.13 -7.68
N ALA A 475 -6.80 19.47 -7.81
CA ALA A 475 -7.62 19.03 -8.92
C ALA A 475 -7.06 19.45 -10.30
N LYS A 476 -6.58 20.69 -10.44
CA LYS A 476 -5.95 21.21 -11.66
C LYS A 476 -4.68 20.45 -12.04
N TYR A 477 -3.85 20.11 -11.05
CA TYR A 477 -2.66 19.29 -11.24
C TYR A 477 -3.03 17.92 -11.81
N HIS A 478 -3.96 17.23 -11.17
CA HIS A 478 -4.39 15.89 -11.58
C HIS A 478 -5.15 15.89 -12.93
N GLU A 479 -5.93 16.94 -13.23
CA GLU A 479 -6.54 17.13 -14.56
C GLU A 479 -5.49 17.16 -15.68
N TYR A 480 -4.36 17.82 -15.43
CA TYR A 480 -3.24 17.83 -16.38
C TYR A 480 -2.57 16.47 -16.51
N MET A 481 -2.28 15.81 -15.38
CA MET A 481 -1.57 14.52 -15.38
C MET A 481 -2.35 13.42 -16.11
N LEU A 482 -3.67 13.32 -15.90
CA LEU A 482 -4.52 12.37 -16.61
C LEU A 482 -4.50 12.59 -18.14
N LYS A 483 -4.55 13.85 -18.58
CA LYS A 483 -4.42 14.20 -20.01
C LYS A 483 -3.03 13.89 -20.56
N CYS A 484 -1.99 14.09 -19.75
CA CYS A 484 -0.61 13.80 -20.11
C CYS A 484 -0.42 12.29 -20.32
N PHE A 485 -0.80 11.47 -19.34
CA PHE A 485 -0.62 10.01 -19.40
C PHE A 485 -1.39 9.34 -20.54
N LYS A 486 -2.57 9.85 -20.91
CA LYS A 486 -3.34 9.35 -22.07
C LYS A 486 -2.52 9.36 -23.38
N LYS A 487 -1.49 10.20 -23.49
CA LYS A 487 -0.61 10.28 -24.67
C LYS A 487 0.48 9.20 -24.69
N TYR A 488 0.72 8.52 -23.57
CA TYR A 488 1.86 7.62 -23.37
C TYR A 488 1.43 6.23 -22.92
N PRO A 489 0.71 5.47 -23.76
CA PRO A 489 0.19 4.14 -23.41
C PRO A 489 1.28 3.08 -23.17
N PHE A 490 2.54 3.39 -23.49
CA PHE A 490 3.69 2.53 -23.20
C PHE A 490 4.10 2.53 -21.73
N MET A 491 3.65 3.47 -20.93
CA MET A 491 3.91 3.47 -19.49
C MET A 491 3.23 2.28 -18.85
N TRP A 492 4.01 1.43 -18.14
CA TRP A 492 3.46 0.22 -17.55
C TRP A 492 2.58 0.49 -16.32
N GLY A 493 2.71 1.65 -15.69
CA GLY A 493 1.86 2.01 -14.55
C GLY A 493 2.01 3.48 -14.14
N THR A 494 0.97 4.00 -13.50
CA THR A 494 0.95 5.34 -12.90
C THR A 494 0.32 5.26 -11.52
N TYR A 495 1.02 5.81 -10.49
CA TYR A 495 0.60 5.70 -9.09
C TYR A 495 0.46 7.09 -8.48
N VAL A 496 -0.77 7.45 -8.13
CA VAL A 496 -1.04 8.72 -7.41
C VAL A 496 -0.40 8.66 -6.04
N TRP A 497 0.35 9.68 -5.69
CA TRP A 497 0.81 9.92 -4.34
C TRP A 497 -0.09 10.95 -3.66
N ASN A 498 -1.01 10.53 -2.83
CA ASN A 498 -1.30 9.22 -2.28
C ASN A 498 -2.82 8.97 -2.33
N MET A 499 -3.28 7.78 -1.99
CA MET A 499 -4.72 7.54 -1.84
C MET A 499 -5.29 8.32 -0.65
N PHE A 500 -4.59 8.30 0.47
CA PHE A 500 -4.97 8.98 1.71
C PHE A 500 -3.94 10.01 2.11
N ASP A 501 -4.36 11.09 2.78
CA ASP A 501 -3.44 11.90 3.56
C ASP A 501 -2.83 11.00 4.64
N PHE A 502 -1.61 11.29 5.07
CA PHE A 502 -0.88 10.47 6.03
C PHE A 502 0.05 11.32 6.89
N ALA A 503 0.46 10.77 8.04
CA ALA A 503 1.34 11.47 8.94
C ALA A 503 2.80 11.42 8.51
N ALA A 504 3.44 12.55 8.63
CA ALA A 504 4.87 12.76 8.43
C ALA A 504 5.32 13.82 9.43
N ASP A 505 5.64 13.42 10.64
CA ASP A 505 5.82 14.33 11.78
C ASP A 505 6.85 15.44 11.54
N ALA A 506 7.91 15.12 10.79
CA ALA A 506 8.92 16.09 10.39
C ALA A 506 8.43 17.15 9.36
N ARG A 507 7.21 16.98 8.83
CA ARG A 507 6.73 17.80 7.71
C ARG A 507 6.13 19.10 8.19
N ASN A 508 6.60 20.23 7.60
CA ASN A 508 6.01 21.55 7.81
C ASN A 508 6.11 22.37 6.51
N GLN A 509 5.38 21.96 5.47
CA GLN A 509 5.40 22.59 4.14
C GLN A 509 4.24 23.55 3.90
N GLY A 510 3.58 24.01 4.94
CA GLY A 510 2.36 24.79 4.92
C GLY A 510 1.13 23.94 5.16
N GLY A 511 0.09 24.53 5.72
CA GLY A 511 -1.08 23.79 6.15
C GLY A 511 -0.94 23.24 7.57
N GLU A 512 -1.32 22.01 7.77
CA GLU A 512 -1.27 21.32 9.04
C GLU A 512 0.13 20.71 9.25
N PRO A 513 0.86 21.07 10.33
CA PRO A 513 2.14 20.44 10.65
C PRO A 513 1.98 18.92 10.85
N GLY A 514 3.03 18.16 10.54
CA GLY A 514 3.04 16.71 10.73
C GLY A 514 2.25 15.94 9.67
N MET A 515 1.69 16.62 8.64
CA MET A 515 0.79 15.99 7.68
C MET A 515 1.22 16.16 6.24
N ASN A 516 1.04 15.10 5.46
CA ASN A 516 1.13 15.11 3.99
C ASN A 516 -0.29 15.09 3.42
N HIS A 517 -0.70 16.18 2.74
CA HIS A 517 -2.04 16.37 2.19
C HIS A 517 -2.16 16.03 0.70
N LYS A 518 -1.28 15.17 0.16
CA LYS A 518 -1.37 14.74 -1.24
C LYS A 518 -2.43 13.65 -1.48
N GLY A 519 -3.08 13.16 -0.43
CA GLY A 519 -4.15 12.17 -0.54
C GLY A 519 -5.32 12.64 -1.39
N LEU A 520 -5.98 11.69 -2.05
CA LEU A 520 -7.28 11.90 -2.69
C LEU A 520 -8.41 11.93 -1.65
N VAL A 521 -8.17 11.36 -0.49
CA VAL A 521 -9.07 11.26 0.67
C VAL A 521 -8.31 11.70 1.90
N THR A 522 -8.99 12.33 2.88
CA THR A 522 -8.38 12.78 4.13
C THR A 522 -7.88 11.64 5.01
N PHE A 523 -7.02 11.96 5.98
CA PHE A 523 -6.35 11.01 6.86
C PHE A 523 -7.30 10.16 7.71
N ASP A 524 -8.47 10.71 8.08
CA ASP A 524 -9.56 10.02 8.77
C ASP A 524 -10.53 9.25 7.84
N ARG A 525 -10.29 9.28 6.53
CA ARG A 525 -11.14 8.70 5.46
C ARG A 525 -12.54 9.33 5.33
N GLU A 526 -12.79 10.46 5.95
CA GLU A 526 -14.12 11.08 5.96
C GLU A 526 -14.42 11.90 4.69
N ILE A 527 -13.41 12.61 4.16
CA ILE A 527 -13.61 13.53 3.04
C ILE A 527 -12.91 13.00 1.78
N LYS A 528 -13.70 12.69 0.77
CA LYS A 528 -13.23 12.51 -0.61
C LYS A 528 -13.05 13.89 -1.24
N LYS A 529 -11.84 14.23 -1.66
CA LYS A 529 -11.51 15.51 -2.29
C LYS A 529 -12.00 15.53 -3.74
N ASP A 530 -12.09 16.70 -4.37
CA ASP A 530 -12.48 16.80 -5.79
C ASP A 530 -11.61 15.95 -6.71
N SER A 531 -10.32 15.81 -6.39
CA SER A 531 -9.38 14.95 -7.12
C SER A 531 -9.77 13.45 -7.08
N PHE A 532 -10.40 12.96 -6.01
CA PHE A 532 -10.95 11.60 -5.95
C PHE A 532 -12.00 11.38 -7.05
N TYR A 533 -12.96 12.30 -7.16
CA TYR A 533 -14.03 12.21 -8.16
C TYR A 533 -13.53 12.44 -9.58
N LEU A 534 -12.45 13.21 -9.74
CA LEU A 534 -11.77 13.32 -11.02
C LEU A 534 -11.26 11.95 -11.48
N TYR A 535 -10.53 11.22 -10.62
CA TYR A 535 -10.05 9.88 -10.95
C TYR A 535 -11.20 8.89 -11.15
N LYS A 536 -12.24 8.94 -10.32
CA LYS A 536 -13.44 8.14 -10.49
C LYS A 536 -14.07 8.36 -11.88
N ALA A 537 -14.08 9.60 -12.37
CA ALA A 537 -14.59 9.89 -13.71
C ALA A 537 -13.78 9.20 -14.82
N TYR A 538 -12.48 9.03 -14.65
CA TYR A 538 -11.60 8.41 -15.65
C TYR A 538 -11.49 6.89 -15.52
N TRP A 539 -11.58 6.35 -14.31
CA TRP A 539 -11.23 4.97 -14.01
C TRP A 539 -12.43 4.06 -13.71
N SER A 540 -13.52 4.63 -13.14
CA SER A 540 -14.71 3.85 -12.79
C SER A 540 -15.74 3.84 -13.91
N ASN A 541 -16.46 2.72 -14.03
CA ASN A 541 -17.62 2.57 -14.90
C ASN A 541 -18.94 2.83 -14.16
N ASP A 542 -18.93 2.94 -12.82
CA ASP A 542 -20.12 3.21 -12.02
C ASP A 542 -20.64 4.62 -12.30
N PRO A 543 -21.89 4.80 -12.78
CA PRO A 543 -22.44 6.12 -13.12
C PRO A 543 -22.44 7.06 -11.90
N PHE A 544 -21.91 8.27 -12.07
CA PHE A 544 -21.94 9.26 -11.00
C PHE A 544 -21.86 10.70 -11.56
N ILE A 545 -22.23 11.65 -10.71
CA ILE A 545 -22.08 13.09 -10.92
C ILE A 545 -21.45 13.68 -9.66
N HIS A 546 -20.47 14.57 -9.83
CA HIS A 546 -19.89 15.33 -8.73
C HIS A 546 -19.69 16.80 -9.12
N ILE A 547 -20.33 17.70 -8.38
CA ILE A 547 -20.12 19.15 -8.50
C ILE A 547 -18.86 19.51 -7.71
N CYS A 548 -17.85 20.05 -8.40
CA CYS A 548 -16.58 20.41 -7.76
C CYS A 548 -16.71 21.69 -6.92
N GLY A 549 -15.86 21.77 -5.89
CA GLY A 549 -15.73 22.93 -5.04
C GLY A 549 -16.94 23.19 -4.16
N LYS A 550 -17.66 22.17 -3.70
CA LYS A 550 -18.80 22.30 -2.78
C LYS A 550 -18.38 22.93 -1.45
N ARG A 551 -17.18 22.65 -0.99
CA ARG A 551 -16.60 23.21 0.24
C ARG A 551 -16.21 24.67 0.09
N TYR A 552 -15.92 25.11 -1.14
CA TYR A 552 -15.79 26.53 -1.51
C TYR A 552 -17.17 27.17 -1.68
N SER A 553 -17.99 27.19 -0.62
CA SER A 553 -19.37 27.65 -0.69
C SER A 553 -19.50 29.17 -0.82
N ASN A 554 -18.65 29.95 -0.13
CA ASN A 554 -18.64 31.43 -0.17
C ASN A 554 -17.76 31.89 -1.32
N ARG A 555 -18.36 32.45 -2.37
CA ARG A 555 -17.64 32.85 -3.59
C ARG A 555 -17.80 34.34 -3.89
N GLU A 556 -16.69 34.99 -4.18
CA GLU A 556 -16.67 36.42 -4.59
C GLU A 556 -16.85 36.55 -6.11
N GLY A 557 -17.40 37.69 -6.52
CA GLY A 557 -17.53 38.12 -7.91
C GLY A 557 -18.95 38.07 -8.46
N LYS A 558 -19.10 38.43 -9.75
CA LYS A 558 -20.39 38.53 -10.43
C LYS A 558 -20.81 37.22 -11.12
N SER A 559 -19.85 36.31 -11.35
CA SER A 559 -20.08 35.02 -12.01
C SER A 559 -19.13 33.96 -11.46
N MET A 560 -19.54 32.70 -11.55
CA MET A 560 -18.70 31.55 -11.22
C MET A 560 -18.73 30.48 -12.33
N ILE A 561 -17.73 29.60 -12.32
CA ILE A 561 -17.73 28.43 -13.18
C ILE A 561 -18.18 27.24 -12.33
N ILE A 562 -19.26 26.61 -12.72
CA ILE A 562 -19.65 25.29 -12.22
C ILE A 562 -18.83 24.28 -12.98
N LYS A 563 -18.05 23.49 -12.27
CA LYS A 563 -17.29 22.36 -12.80
C LYS A 563 -17.91 21.07 -12.29
N VAL A 564 -18.08 20.10 -13.15
CA VAL A 564 -18.67 18.80 -12.82
C VAL A 564 -17.74 17.71 -13.32
N TYR A 565 -17.44 16.75 -12.44
CA TYR A 565 -16.78 15.49 -12.80
C TYR A 565 -17.83 14.39 -12.93
N THR A 566 -17.80 13.67 -14.03
CA THR A 566 -18.75 12.59 -14.32
C THR A 566 -18.19 11.63 -15.38
N ASN A 567 -18.64 10.39 -15.38
CA ASN A 567 -18.40 9.44 -16.48
C ASN A 567 -19.61 9.32 -17.45
N LEU A 568 -20.64 10.13 -17.25
CA LEU A 568 -21.81 10.24 -18.11
C LEU A 568 -21.54 11.19 -19.31
N LYS A 569 -22.18 10.96 -20.44
CA LYS A 569 -21.97 11.75 -21.68
C LYS A 569 -22.64 13.11 -21.64
N ASN A 570 -23.73 13.25 -20.90
CA ASN A 570 -24.47 14.49 -20.73
C ASN A 570 -25.07 14.60 -19.34
N VAL A 571 -25.32 15.82 -18.87
CA VAL A 571 -26.03 16.12 -17.62
C VAL A 571 -26.79 17.43 -17.75
N ASP A 572 -27.93 17.54 -17.10
CA ASP A 572 -28.75 18.75 -17.02
C ASP A 572 -28.35 19.56 -15.81
N LEU A 573 -27.99 20.84 -16.04
CA LEU A 573 -27.61 21.80 -15.01
C LEU A 573 -28.79 22.72 -14.70
N TYR A 574 -29.21 22.70 -13.44
CA TYR A 574 -30.24 23.59 -12.89
C TYR A 574 -29.61 24.62 -11.95
N LEU A 575 -30.10 25.85 -12.00
CA LEU A 575 -29.83 26.93 -11.06
C LEU A 575 -31.15 27.43 -10.48
N ASN A 576 -31.31 27.35 -9.15
CA ASN A 576 -32.51 27.76 -8.44
C ASN A 576 -33.77 27.14 -9.11
N ASP A 577 -33.76 25.84 -9.30
CA ASP A 577 -34.79 24.97 -9.88
C ASP A 577 -35.11 25.23 -11.37
N LYS A 578 -34.37 26.15 -12.02
CA LYS A 578 -34.52 26.43 -13.45
C LYS A 578 -33.43 25.71 -14.24
N LEU A 579 -33.82 24.97 -15.29
CA LEU A 579 -32.85 24.39 -16.24
C LEU A 579 -32.11 25.50 -16.97
N ILE A 580 -30.78 25.49 -16.84
CA ILE A 580 -29.90 26.48 -17.48
C ILE A 580 -29.32 25.91 -18.77
N LYS A 581 -28.89 24.65 -18.73
CA LYS A 581 -28.19 24.04 -19.87
C LYS A 581 -28.02 22.55 -19.68
N THR A 582 -28.17 21.78 -20.77
CA THR A 582 -27.63 20.43 -20.87
C THR A 582 -26.15 20.52 -21.24
N LEU A 583 -25.29 20.01 -20.38
CA LEU A 583 -23.83 19.96 -20.58
C LEU A 583 -23.49 18.64 -21.25
N ASN A 584 -22.84 18.71 -22.41
CA ASN A 584 -22.36 17.55 -23.14
C ASN A 584 -20.83 17.50 -23.12
N GLY A 585 -20.25 16.30 -23.02
CA GLY A 585 -18.81 16.09 -23.04
C GLY A 585 -18.39 14.87 -22.25
N GLU A 586 -17.10 14.76 -21.99
CA GLU A 586 -16.54 13.63 -21.27
C GLU A 586 -15.75 14.14 -20.02
N LYS A 587 -15.96 13.45 -18.90
CA LYS A 587 -15.18 13.50 -17.67
C LYS A 587 -15.20 14.86 -16.93
N ILE A 588 -15.04 15.99 -17.62
CA ILE A 588 -14.92 17.33 -17.03
C ILE A 588 -15.84 18.29 -17.77
N LEU A 589 -16.99 18.60 -17.19
CA LEU A 589 -17.96 19.52 -17.75
C LEU A 589 -17.87 20.87 -17.05
N LYS A 590 -18.05 21.98 -17.79
CA LYS A 590 -17.95 23.34 -17.26
C LYS A 590 -19.05 24.21 -17.80
N CYS A 591 -19.64 25.05 -16.91
CA CYS A 591 -20.60 26.07 -17.28
C CYS A 591 -20.36 27.34 -16.47
N ARG A 592 -20.28 28.49 -17.13
CA ARG A 592 -20.24 29.80 -16.45
C ARG A 592 -21.67 30.24 -16.18
N ILE A 593 -21.96 30.63 -14.95
CA ILE A 593 -23.25 31.18 -14.54
C ILE A 593 -23.07 32.56 -13.91
N LYS A 594 -24.09 33.42 -14.02
CA LYS A 594 -24.20 34.69 -13.26
C LYS A 594 -24.65 34.33 -11.84
N MET A 595 -24.05 34.96 -10.83
CA MET A 595 -24.35 34.64 -9.43
C MET A 595 -25.48 35.57 -8.91
N SER A 596 -26.42 34.93 -8.24
CA SER A 596 -27.38 35.53 -7.29
C SER A 596 -26.77 35.51 -5.88
N GLU A 597 -27.46 36.07 -4.87
CA GLU A 597 -27.03 35.96 -3.47
C GLU A 597 -26.90 34.49 -3.02
N VAL A 598 -27.91 33.68 -3.34
CA VAL A 598 -27.93 32.24 -3.12
C VAL A 598 -28.09 31.52 -4.46
N ASN A 599 -27.22 30.54 -4.70
CA ASN A 599 -27.20 29.75 -5.94
C ASN A 599 -27.31 28.27 -5.59
N LYS A 600 -28.52 27.74 -5.73
CA LYS A 600 -28.78 26.29 -5.59
C LYS A 600 -28.50 25.62 -6.92
N ILE A 601 -27.45 24.85 -6.98
CA ILE A 601 -27.06 24.09 -8.16
C ILE A 601 -27.53 22.64 -8.01
N LYS A 602 -28.20 22.12 -9.02
CA LYS A 602 -28.52 20.71 -9.16
C LYS A 602 -28.04 20.22 -10.53
N VAL A 603 -27.37 19.08 -10.56
CA VAL A 603 -26.92 18.43 -11.79
C VAL A 603 -27.52 17.04 -11.83
N VAL A 604 -28.15 16.67 -12.94
CA VAL A 604 -28.95 15.45 -13.05
C VAL A 604 -28.67 14.75 -14.38
N ASN A 605 -28.68 13.43 -14.37
CA ASN A 605 -28.87 12.58 -15.52
C ASN A 605 -29.62 11.31 -15.09
N ASN A 606 -30.86 11.14 -15.53
CA ASN A 606 -31.76 10.09 -15.06
C ASN A 606 -31.83 10.04 -13.54
N ASP A 607 -31.51 8.88 -12.94
CA ASP A 607 -31.57 8.66 -11.49
C ASP A 607 -30.31 9.15 -10.74
N VAL A 608 -29.30 9.62 -11.47
CA VAL A 608 -28.05 10.10 -10.87
C VAL A 608 -28.09 11.61 -10.74
N SER A 609 -27.91 12.13 -9.55
CA SER A 609 -27.90 13.58 -9.32
C SER A 609 -26.89 14.00 -8.25
N ASP A 610 -26.53 15.27 -8.29
CA ASP A 610 -25.71 15.91 -7.28
C ASP A 610 -26.16 17.38 -7.06
N ASN A 611 -26.01 17.86 -5.82
CA ASN A 611 -26.48 19.18 -5.42
C ASN A 611 -25.37 19.95 -4.69
N ALA A 612 -25.39 21.28 -4.86
CA ALA A 612 -24.52 22.19 -4.13
C ALA A 612 -25.19 23.53 -3.93
N ILE A 613 -24.84 24.25 -2.86
CA ILE A 613 -25.30 25.61 -2.60
C ILE A 613 -24.07 26.51 -2.51
N PHE A 614 -24.09 27.61 -3.28
CA PHE A 614 -23.05 28.62 -3.26
C PHE A 614 -23.63 29.98 -2.90
N TYR A 615 -22.92 30.70 -2.05
CA TYR A 615 -23.30 32.02 -1.57
C TYR A 615 -22.38 33.04 -2.20
N LYS A 616 -22.98 34.15 -2.72
CA LYS A 616 -22.23 35.29 -3.20
C LYS A 616 -21.82 36.16 -2.03
N VAL A 617 -20.53 36.37 -1.87
CA VAL A 617 -19.97 37.25 -0.85
C VAL A 617 -19.27 38.45 -1.48
N LYS A 618 -19.11 39.53 -0.72
CA LYS A 618 -18.42 40.75 -1.18
C LYS A 618 -16.92 40.57 -1.19
N GLU A 619 -16.39 39.95 -0.16
CA GLU A 619 -14.96 39.70 0.06
C GLU A 619 -14.64 38.22 0.17
N LYS A 620 -13.41 37.87 -0.13
CA LYS A 620 -12.92 36.50 0.01
C LYS A 620 -12.92 36.08 1.49
N ASP A 621 -13.42 34.89 1.76
CA ASP A 621 -13.37 34.29 3.10
C ASP A 621 -11.92 33.97 3.48
N LYS A 622 -11.46 34.55 4.60
CA LYS A 622 -10.08 34.39 5.08
C LYS A 622 -9.77 32.97 5.51
N ASN A 623 -10.78 32.18 5.91
CA ASN A 623 -10.62 30.78 6.29
C ASN A 623 -10.19 29.88 5.12
N TYR A 624 -10.36 30.34 3.87
CA TYR A 624 -9.94 29.62 2.67
C TYR A 624 -8.48 29.87 2.29
N ILE A 625 -7.76 30.70 3.04
CA ILE A 625 -6.39 31.11 2.70
C ILE A 625 -5.42 30.43 3.66
N LEU A 626 -4.39 29.80 3.09
CA LEU A 626 -3.29 29.28 3.87
C LEU A 626 -2.66 30.37 4.75
N SER A 627 -2.56 30.14 6.04
CA SER A 627 -1.79 31.00 6.94
C SER A 627 -0.32 31.00 6.48
N LYS A 628 0.32 32.20 6.49
CA LYS A 628 1.73 32.32 6.11
C LYS A 628 2.62 31.65 7.16
N ASN A 629 2.83 30.36 7.03
CA ASN A 629 3.89 29.66 7.76
C ASN A 629 5.13 29.56 6.88
N LYS A 630 6.30 29.70 7.48
CA LYS A 630 7.57 29.44 6.78
C LYS A 630 7.59 27.95 6.48
N SER A 631 7.51 27.59 5.21
CA SER A 631 7.65 26.20 4.81
C SER A 631 9.07 25.71 5.13
N GLN A 632 9.19 24.63 5.87
CA GLN A 632 10.44 23.88 6.02
C GLN A 632 10.29 22.59 5.23
N ASN A 633 11.37 22.21 4.54
CA ASN A 633 11.39 20.90 3.88
C ASN A 633 11.65 19.81 4.92
N TRP A 634 11.03 18.66 4.75
CA TRP A 634 11.21 17.47 5.57
C TRP A 634 12.59 16.79 5.39
N VAL A 635 13.39 17.24 4.43
CA VAL A 635 14.72 16.69 4.08
C VAL A 635 15.83 17.50 4.72
#